data_e3c9498de573a748b28b2930477fa5c9
#
_entry.id   e3c9498de573a748b28b2930477fa5c9
#
_cell.length_a   1.000
_cell.length_b   1.000
_cell.length_c   1.000
_cell.angle_alpha   90.00
_cell.angle_beta   90.00
_cell.angle_gamma   90.00
#
_symmetry.space_group_name_H-M   'P 1'
#
loop_
_entity.id
_entity.type
_entity.pdbx_description
1 polymer ?
#
loop_
_entity_poly.entity_id
_entity_poly.type
_entity_poly.pdbx_seq_one_letter_code
_entity_poly.pdbx_strand_id
1 'polypeptide(L)'
;VERSAYFEAARIKGFVEEAVFSWYTDTGLSKEGQKGICAGIRSFLTQLALYRMDDLSAAQSKDVLKAFYQALVPETLRKALGEFYTPDWLVDVACDRAAVTDWLKARVLDPTCGSGSFLLEAIRRKRNLGVAGGLTPGAILTNVLDTVWGFDLNPLAVQASRVNFLIAIAGLVGLAKMEVELPVLLADAVYSPAHSPQDDEDFVEYRIGSAHSDLQVVLPWALARDRKRLDDAFSTMAEAVEDEHEFPTVEKRLVDRGIISKAEAKAWGDALSGTYGRVLELHKKSWNGIWFRIVRNFFWSAVAGEFDVVIGNPPWVRWSNLPEMYRERIKPTCEQYAIFSETPYHGGNELDISGMLTYTVGDKWLRQGGTLVFVITQTHFQSPSSQGFRSFKINDTANLIPVGIDDLKKLKPFHKVANKTAIMRLQKVGAHQQPQYPVPYTVWEKSVGQSASIPETTLKADVMKRVELKNWEATPVDGGNSPWAVLPKGRFADMAAIQGTSDWIAGRKGITADLNGVYMVRIVDTNEADGLVQVETRPTAGKINIGPTKRFWVEPDLLYPLLKGAGDFSTCEVHIDEQLYIIVPNDGINQADYIAAEKRLASLKHTAKYLGAYKALLSQRSTYRLRQKAAPYYSIYNVGAYTFAPYKVVWAEQSSAFEAAVVAS
;
A
#
# COMPACT_ATOMS: atom_id res chain seq x y z
N VAL A 1 -12.91 -21.13 -22.10
CA VAL A 1 -13.68 -19.93 -22.41
C VAL A 1 -13.14 -19.29 -23.68
N GLU A 2 -11.85 -18.97 -23.78
CA GLU A 2 -11.25 -18.31 -24.95
C GLU A 2 -11.27 -19.17 -26.22
N ARG A 3 -11.20 -20.50 -26.09
CA ARG A 3 -11.34 -21.45 -27.22
C ARG A 3 -12.80 -21.72 -27.61
N SER A 4 -13.74 -20.95 -27.04
CA SER A 4 -15.14 -21.07 -27.46
C SER A 4 -15.36 -20.32 -28.77
N ALA A 5 -16.20 -20.89 -29.65
CA ALA A 5 -16.57 -20.26 -30.90
C ALA A 5 -17.07 -18.81 -30.79
N TYR A 6 -17.52 -18.41 -29.59
CA TYR A 6 -17.99 -17.06 -29.31
C TYR A 6 -16.84 -16.04 -29.26
N PHE A 7 -15.77 -16.34 -28.52
CA PHE A 7 -14.61 -15.43 -28.41
C PHE A 7 -13.81 -15.41 -29.73
N GLU A 8 -13.68 -16.55 -30.40
CA GLU A 8 -13.08 -16.63 -31.76
C GLU A 8 -13.86 -15.79 -32.75
N ALA A 9 -15.20 -15.93 -32.79
CA ALA A 9 -16.06 -15.14 -33.66
C ALA A 9 -16.00 -13.63 -33.36
N ALA A 10 -15.88 -13.26 -32.08
CA ALA A 10 -15.71 -11.89 -31.62
C ALA A 10 -14.28 -11.36 -31.79
N ARG A 11 -13.32 -12.22 -32.19
CA ARG A 11 -11.88 -11.88 -32.32
C ARG A 11 -11.26 -11.29 -31.08
N ILE A 12 -11.68 -11.75 -29.88
CA ILE A 12 -11.17 -11.30 -28.59
C ILE A 12 -10.15 -12.30 -28.09
N LYS A 13 -8.93 -11.83 -27.79
CA LYS A 13 -7.82 -12.61 -27.24
C LYS A 13 -7.38 -12.08 -25.90
N GLY A 14 -6.71 -12.93 -25.09
CA GLY A 14 -6.11 -12.53 -23.82
C GLY A 14 -7.13 -12.11 -22.77
N PHE A 15 -8.37 -12.59 -22.84
CA PHE A 15 -9.44 -12.18 -21.93
C PHE A 15 -9.38 -12.91 -20.57
N VAL A 16 -9.04 -14.21 -20.57
CA VAL A 16 -9.03 -15.04 -19.35
C VAL A 16 -7.61 -15.46 -19.00
N GLU A 17 -7.24 -15.32 -17.72
CA GLU A 17 -6.09 -16.02 -17.14
C GLU A 17 -6.51 -17.45 -16.81
N GLU A 18 -6.69 -18.30 -17.82
CA GLU A 18 -7.27 -19.65 -17.70
C GLU A 18 -6.61 -20.49 -16.62
N ALA A 19 -5.33 -20.32 -16.45
CA ALA A 19 -4.55 -21.09 -15.50
C ALA A 19 -4.88 -20.79 -14.03
N VAL A 20 -5.39 -19.59 -13.71
CA VAL A 20 -5.82 -19.23 -12.35
C VAL A 20 -7.24 -19.73 -12.09
N PHE A 21 -8.08 -19.77 -13.12
CA PHE A 21 -9.51 -20.05 -12.99
C PHE A 21 -9.94 -21.43 -13.51
N SER A 22 -8.99 -22.29 -13.89
CA SER A 22 -9.30 -23.63 -14.44
C SER A 22 -9.50 -24.72 -13.37
N TRP A 23 -9.34 -24.41 -12.09
CA TRP A 23 -9.45 -25.39 -10.99
C TRP A 23 -10.76 -26.21 -10.99
N TYR A 24 -11.85 -25.64 -11.48
CA TYR A 24 -13.15 -26.31 -11.58
C TYR A 24 -13.21 -27.37 -12.71
N THR A 25 -12.21 -27.40 -13.57
CA THR A 25 -12.05 -28.43 -14.62
C THR A 25 -11.10 -29.56 -14.21
N ASP A 26 -10.56 -29.49 -12.99
CA ASP A 26 -9.61 -30.48 -12.48
C ASP A 26 -10.25 -31.87 -12.43
N THR A 27 -9.57 -32.85 -13.04
CA THR A 27 -10.01 -34.25 -13.09
C THR A 27 -9.92 -34.93 -11.72
N GLY A 28 -9.18 -34.36 -10.78
CA GLY A 28 -9.08 -34.80 -9.38
C GLY A 28 -10.32 -34.49 -8.53
N LEU A 29 -11.24 -33.66 -9.02
CA LEU A 29 -12.47 -33.36 -8.30
C LEU A 29 -13.41 -34.56 -8.22
N SER A 30 -13.98 -34.80 -7.04
CA SER A 30 -14.99 -35.85 -6.87
C SER A 30 -16.21 -35.61 -7.76
N LYS A 31 -16.91 -36.69 -8.15
CA LYS A 31 -18.14 -36.57 -8.97
C LYS A 31 -19.21 -35.69 -8.30
N GLU A 32 -19.29 -35.69 -6.96
CA GLU A 32 -20.20 -34.82 -6.21
C GLU A 32 -19.74 -33.36 -6.26
N GLY A 33 -18.42 -33.11 -6.12
CA GLY A 33 -17.84 -31.78 -6.28
C GLY A 33 -18.12 -31.19 -7.67
N GLN A 34 -17.90 -31.97 -8.72
CA GLN A 34 -18.21 -31.55 -10.10
C GLN A 34 -19.70 -31.23 -10.31
N LYS A 35 -20.61 -32.07 -9.77
CA LYS A 35 -22.06 -31.80 -9.80
C LYS A 35 -22.43 -30.52 -9.05
N GLY A 36 -21.83 -30.31 -7.86
CA GLY A 36 -22.05 -29.09 -7.07
C GLY A 36 -21.60 -27.84 -7.81
N ILE A 37 -20.42 -27.86 -8.41
CA ILE A 37 -19.90 -26.76 -9.23
C ILE A 37 -20.81 -26.47 -10.44
N CYS A 38 -21.19 -27.51 -11.20
CA CYS A 38 -22.09 -27.36 -12.32
C CYS A 38 -23.46 -26.80 -11.90
N ALA A 39 -24.00 -27.23 -10.78
CA ALA A 39 -25.26 -26.72 -10.26
C ALA A 39 -25.14 -25.23 -9.85
N GLY A 40 -24.03 -24.86 -9.18
CA GLY A 40 -23.72 -23.48 -8.80
C GLY A 40 -23.60 -22.57 -10.02
N ILE A 41 -22.84 -22.98 -11.04
CA ILE A 41 -22.68 -22.22 -12.29
C ILE A 41 -24.03 -22.06 -13.01
N ARG A 42 -24.84 -23.12 -13.10
CA ARG A 42 -26.19 -23.03 -13.70
C ARG A 42 -27.10 -22.06 -12.94
N SER A 43 -27.11 -22.16 -11.62
CA SER A 43 -27.89 -21.23 -10.78
C SER A 43 -27.47 -19.79 -11.00
N PHE A 44 -26.18 -19.53 -11.01
CA PHE A 44 -25.61 -18.20 -11.28
C PHE A 44 -25.99 -17.68 -12.67
N LEU A 45 -25.83 -18.48 -13.72
CA LEU A 45 -26.22 -18.10 -15.09
C LEU A 45 -27.73 -17.85 -15.21
N THR A 46 -28.55 -18.64 -14.52
CA THR A 46 -30.01 -18.44 -14.49
C THR A 46 -30.35 -17.09 -13.84
N GLN A 47 -29.66 -16.70 -12.75
CA GLN A 47 -29.84 -15.39 -12.13
C GLN A 47 -29.36 -14.25 -13.05
N LEU A 48 -28.19 -14.41 -13.69
CA LEU A 48 -27.70 -13.42 -14.65
C LEU A 48 -28.64 -13.21 -15.84
N ALA A 49 -29.28 -14.27 -16.33
CA ALA A 49 -30.24 -14.19 -17.44
C ALA A 49 -31.51 -13.37 -17.14
N LEU A 50 -31.76 -13.05 -15.86
CA LEU A 50 -32.85 -12.15 -15.46
C LEU A 50 -32.53 -10.67 -15.71
N TYR A 51 -31.27 -10.33 -15.94
CA TYR A 51 -30.81 -8.96 -16.19
C TYR A 51 -30.63 -8.73 -17.70
N ARG A 52 -31.05 -7.55 -18.15
CA ARG A 52 -30.83 -7.12 -19.55
C ARG A 52 -29.41 -6.57 -19.70
N MET A 53 -28.56 -7.35 -20.36
CA MET A 53 -27.14 -6.97 -20.58
C MET A 53 -26.97 -5.86 -21.62
N ASP A 54 -27.93 -5.66 -22.51
CA ASP A 54 -27.99 -4.59 -23.51
C ASP A 54 -28.17 -3.20 -22.87
N ASP A 55 -28.69 -3.11 -21.65
CA ASP A 55 -28.78 -1.86 -20.89
C ASP A 55 -27.41 -1.43 -20.28
N LEU A 56 -26.40 -2.31 -20.31
CA LEU A 56 -25.02 -1.94 -19.98
C LEU A 56 -24.40 -1.17 -21.15
N SER A 57 -25.03 -0.02 -21.52
CA SER A 57 -24.47 0.80 -22.58
C SER A 57 -23.13 1.39 -22.16
N ALA A 58 -22.18 1.39 -23.07
CA ALA A 58 -20.83 1.88 -22.87
C ALA A 58 -20.75 3.37 -22.46
N ALA A 59 -21.80 4.14 -22.65
CA ALA A 59 -21.90 5.54 -22.21
C ALA A 59 -22.23 5.67 -20.71
N GLN A 60 -22.75 4.63 -20.10
CA GLN A 60 -23.15 4.58 -18.68
C GLN A 60 -22.39 3.51 -17.90
N SER A 61 -21.42 2.83 -18.52
CA SER A 61 -20.68 1.75 -17.87
C SER A 61 -19.86 2.31 -16.70
N LYS A 62 -20.45 2.20 -15.54
CA LYS A 62 -19.76 2.30 -14.24
C LYS A 62 -19.10 0.95 -13.98
N ASP A 63 -18.23 0.92 -12.99
CA ASP A 63 -17.59 -0.30 -12.50
C ASP A 63 -18.66 -1.28 -11.94
N VAL A 64 -19.23 -2.09 -12.82
CA VAL A 64 -20.33 -3.02 -12.49
C VAL A 64 -19.84 -4.12 -11.55
N LEU A 65 -18.60 -4.57 -11.72
CA LEU A 65 -18.04 -5.66 -10.93
C LEU A 65 -17.51 -5.25 -9.57
N LYS A 66 -17.36 -3.96 -9.32
CA LYS A 66 -16.91 -3.40 -8.04
C LYS A 66 -17.77 -3.90 -6.87
N ALA A 67 -19.09 -3.72 -6.94
CA ALA A 67 -20.01 -4.14 -5.89
C ALA A 67 -20.01 -5.67 -5.71
N PHE A 68 -19.92 -6.41 -6.80
CA PHE A 68 -19.84 -7.86 -6.80
C PHE A 68 -18.57 -8.37 -6.12
N TYR A 69 -17.42 -7.81 -6.47
CA TYR A 69 -16.15 -8.14 -5.84
C TYR A 69 -16.15 -7.79 -4.34
N GLN A 70 -16.67 -6.62 -3.99
CA GLN A 70 -16.79 -6.19 -2.59
C GLN A 70 -17.68 -7.13 -1.76
N ALA A 71 -18.67 -7.75 -2.38
CA ALA A 71 -19.55 -8.72 -1.71
C ALA A 71 -18.88 -10.10 -1.57
N LEU A 72 -18.07 -10.53 -2.55
CA LEU A 72 -17.41 -11.84 -2.56
C LEU A 72 -16.17 -11.90 -1.67
N VAL A 73 -15.36 -10.84 -1.63
CA VAL A 73 -14.11 -10.83 -0.87
C VAL A 73 -14.34 -10.26 0.52
N PRO A 74 -14.06 -11.03 1.59
CA PRO A 74 -14.25 -10.57 2.97
C PRO A 74 -13.54 -9.25 3.26
N GLU A 75 -14.17 -8.35 3.99
CA GLU A 75 -13.63 -7.02 4.34
C GLU A 75 -12.26 -7.11 5.03
N THR A 76 -12.05 -8.13 5.87
CA THR A 76 -10.77 -8.39 6.55
C THR A 76 -9.64 -8.68 5.57
N LEU A 77 -9.92 -9.45 4.51
CA LEU A 77 -8.93 -9.78 3.48
C LEU A 77 -8.64 -8.54 2.62
N ARG A 78 -9.66 -7.79 2.20
CA ARG A 78 -9.47 -6.54 1.44
C ARG A 78 -8.63 -5.51 2.21
N LYS A 79 -8.88 -5.37 3.53
CA LYS A 79 -8.07 -4.51 4.40
C LYS A 79 -6.62 -4.98 4.51
N ALA A 80 -6.39 -6.30 4.57
CA ALA A 80 -5.04 -6.85 4.61
C ALA A 80 -4.27 -6.63 3.31
N LEU A 81 -4.97 -6.65 2.17
CA LEU A 81 -4.42 -6.37 0.84
C LEU A 81 -4.35 -4.86 0.53
N GLY A 82 -4.93 -4.00 1.38
CA GLY A 82 -5.00 -2.55 1.14
C GLY A 82 -5.89 -2.17 -0.04
N GLU A 83 -6.78 -3.05 -0.45
CA GLU A 83 -7.69 -2.86 -1.59
C GLU A 83 -8.90 -2.02 -1.18
N PHE A 84 -8.90 -0.77 -1.58
CA PHE A 84 -10.02 0.16 -1.42
C PHE A 84 -10.48 0.67 -2.77
N TYR A 85 -11.68 0.28 -3.17
CA TYR A 85 -12.25 0.71 -4.44
C TYR A 85 -12.58 2.21 -4.42
N THR A 86 -12.10 2.90 -5.43
CA THR A 86 -12.21 4.36 -5.52
C THR A 86 -13.64 4.76 -5.91
N PRO A 87 -14.30 5.67 -5.18
CA PRO A 87 -15.59 6.22 -5.59
C PRO A 87 -15.51 6.92 -6.96
N ASP A 88 -16.54 6.78 -7.79
CA ASP A 88 -16.55 7.32 -9.16
C ASP A 88 -16.27 8.82 -9.21
N TRP A 89 -16.83 9.59 -8.26
CA TRP A 89 -16.57 11.02 -8.18
C TRP A 89 -15.09 11.36 -7.90
N LEU A 90 -14.42 10.51 -7.11
CA LEU A 90 -13.00 10.71 -6.77
C LEU A 90 -12.09 10.35 -7.95
N VAL A 91 -12.46 9.31 -8.73
CA VAL A 91 -11.81 8.98 -10.00
C VAL A 91 -11.90 10.15 -10.97
N ASP A 92 -13.10 10.71 -11.13
CA ASP A 92 -13.35 11.84 -12.04
C ASP A 92 -12.54 13.09 -11.61
N VAL A 93 -12.51 13.39 -10.28
CA VAL A 93 -11.68 14.49 -9.74
C VAL A 93 -10.19 14.23 -9.98
N ALA A 94 -9.68 13.02 -9.72
CA ALA A 94 -8.28 12.71 -9.95
C ALA A 94 -7.89 12.81 -11.43
N CYS A 95 -8.77 12.38 -12.34
CA CYS A 95 -8.57 12.55 -13.78
C CYS A 95 -8.55 14.05 -14.21
N ASP A 96 -9.35 14.91 -13.58
CA ASP A 96 -9.25 16.35 -13.82
C ASP A 96 -7.92 16.92 -13.32
N ARG A 97 -7.44 16.44 -12.17
CA ARG A 97 -6.14 16.85 -11.60
C ARG A 97 -4.95 16.43 -12.46
N ALA A 98 -5.09 15.41 -13.31
CA ALA A 98 -4.06 15.02 -14.26
C ALA A 98 -3.76 16.13 -15.28
N ALA A 99 -4.67 17.10 -15.44
CA ALA A 99 -4.52 18.28 -16.29
C ALA A 99 -4.14 17.93 -17.74
N VAL A 100 -4.70 16.82 -18.26
CA VAL A 100 -4.43 16.34 -19.63
C VAL A 100 -5.09 17.30 -20.63
N THR A 101 -4.29 17.88 -21.51
CA THR A 101 -4.78 18.80 -22.54
C THR A 101 -5.50 18.09 -23.69
N ASP A 102 -5.05 16.89 -24.03
CA ASP A 102 -5.64 16.08 -25.10
C ASP A 102 -5.66 14.61 -24.72
N TRP A 103 -6.80 14.13 -24.22
CA TRP A 103 -6.97 12.74 -23.82
C TRP A 103 -6.83 11.75 -24.99
N LEU A 104 -7.13 12.13 -26.23
CA LEU A 104 -6.96 11.25 -27.39
C LEU A 104 -5.48 10.89 -27.60
N LYS A 105 -4.59 11.87 -27.43
CA LYS A 105 -3.14 11.64 -27.60
C LYS A 105 -2.48 11.01 -26.40
N ALA A 106 -3.00 11.26 -25.19
CA ALA A 106 -2.37 10.81 -23.96
C ALA A 106 -2.37 9.29 -23.83
N ARG A 107 -1.21 8.71 -23.56
CA ARG A 107 -1.08 7.33 -23.08
C ARG A 107 -1.25 7.32 -21.56
N VAL A 108 -2.16 6.47 -21.07
CA VAL A 108 -2.59 6.42 -19.67
C VAL A 108 -2.33 5.04 -19.10
N LEU A 109 -1.71 4.99 -17.92
CA LEU A 109 -1.48 3.77 -17.16
C LEU A 109 -2.11 3.87 -15.78
N ASP A 110 -2.88 2.85 -15.37
CA ASP A 110 -3.18 2.56 -13.98
C ASP A 110 -2.35 1.35 -13.54
N PRO A 111 -1.30 1.53 -12.71
CA PRO A 111 -0.37 0.46 -12.36
C PRO A 111 -0.89 -0.49 -11.27
N THR A 112 -2.08 -0.22 -10.71
CA THR A 112 -2.75 -0.99 -9.65
C THR A 112 -4.26 -0.92 -9.84
N CYS A 113 -4.70 -1.34 -11.05
CA CYS A 113 -5.99 -0.94 -11.60
C CYS A 113 -7.21 -1.50 -10.86
N GLY A 114 -7.05 -2.51 -10.00
CA GLY A 114 -8.18 -3.14 -9.33
C GLY A 114 -9.23 -3.62 -10.33
N SER A 115 -10.47 -3.21 -10.17
CA SER A 115 -11.55 -3.48 -11.12
C SER A 115 -11.55 -2.57 -12.37
N GLY A 116 -10.61 -1.62 -12.47
CA GLY A 116 -10.43 -0.78 -13.65
C GLY A 116 -11.15 0.57 -13.63
N SER A 117 -11.53 1.10 -12.47
CA SER A 117 -12.31 2.35 -12.39
C SER A 117 -11.64 3.54 -13.12
N PHE A 118 -10.32 3.72 -12.98
CA PHE A 118 -9.58 4.76 -13.70
C PHE A 118 -9.46 4.48 -15.20
N LEU A 119 -9.33 3.20 -15.59
CA LEU A 119 -9.32 2.81 -17.01
C LEU A 119 -10.66 3.14 -17.67
N LEU A 120 -11.78 2.84 -17.01
CA LEU A 120 -13.12 3.16 -17.50
C LEU A 120 -13.30 4.66 -17.71
N GLU A 121 -12.83 5.48 -16.80
CA GLU A 121 -12.92 6.94 -16.93
C GLU A 121 -12.04 7.45 -18.09
N ALA A 122 -10.81 6.92 -18.24
CA ALA A 122 -9.95 7.26 -19.36
C ALA A 122 -10.59 6.87 -20.70
N ILE A 123 -11.16 5.66 -20.80
CA ILE A 123 -11.89 5.18 -21.98
C ILE A 123 -13.07 6.12 -22.27
N ARG A 124 -13.87 6.48 -21.26
CA ARG A 124 -15.02 7.37 -21.40
C ARG A 124 -14.60 8.74 -21.99
N ARG A 125 -13.52 9.34 -21.46
CA ARG A 125 -13.00 10.61 -21.95
C ARG A 125 -12.53 10.52 -23.42
N LYS A 126 -11.76 9.49 -23.75
CA LYS A 126 -11.28 9.24 -25.12
C LYS A 126 -12.43 9.03 -26.11
N ARG A 127 -13.40 8.21 -25.73
CA ARG A 127 -14.60 7.97 -26.59
C ARG A 127 -15.39 9.24 -26.84
N ASN A 128 -15.66 10.03 -25.80
CA ASN A 128 -16.42 11.27 -25.93
C ASN A 128 -15.70 12.26 -26.87
N LEU A 129 -14.38 12.41 -26.73
CA LEU A 129 -13.59 13.24 -27.61
C LEU A 129 -13.49 12.69 -29.03
N GLY A 130 -13.32 11.36 -29.18
CA GLY A 130 -13.27 10.72 -30.49
C GLY A 130 -14.58 10.88 -31.27
N VAL A 131 -15.73 10.68 -30.60
CA VAL A 131 -17.05 10.89 -31.21
C VAL A 131 -17.24 12.37 -31.56
N ALA A 132 -16.92 13.29 -30.65
CA ALA A 132 -17.00 14.73 -30.91
C ALA A 132 -16.07 15.17 -32.07
N GLY A 133 -14.92 14.51 -32.22
CA GLY A 133 -13.96 14.72 -33.29
C GLY A 133 -14.30 14.01 -34.61
N GLY A 134 -15.43 13.27 -34.68
CA GLY A 134 -15.85 12.55 -35.89
C GLY A 134 -15.00 11.33 -36.23
N LEU A 135 -14.28 10.75 -35.27
CA LEU A 135 -13.49 9.54 -35.48
C LEU A 135 -14.39 8.31 -35.71
N THR A 136 -13.95 7.41 -36.58
CA THR A 136 -14.65 6.12 -36.78
C THR A 136 -14.56 5.26 -35.50
N PRO A 137 -15.53 4.35 -35.28
CA PRO A 137 -15.50 3.41 -34.17
C PRO A 137 -14.18 2.60 -34.10
N GLY A 138 -13.65 2.19 -35.26
CA GLY A 138 -12.37 1.48 -35.35
C GLY A 138 -11.20 2.35 -34.91
N ALA A 139 -11.14 3.61 -35.32
CA ALA A 139 -10.09 4.53 -34.89
C ALA A 139 -10.13 4.83 -33.39
N ILE A 140 -11.34 4.97 -32.83
CA ILE A 140 -11.52 5.13 -31.37
C ILE A 140 -11.07 3.87 -30.63
N LEU A 141 -11.47 2.68 -31.13
CA LEU A 141 -11.10 1.40 -30.53
C LEU A 141 -9.58 1.20 -30.53
N THR A 142 -8.92 1.39 -31.68
CA THR A 142 -7.46 1.31 -31.79
C THR A 142 -6.80 2.28 -30.81
N ASN A 143 -7.25 3.53 -30.76
CA ASN A 143 -6.70 4.51 -29.83
C ASN A 143 -6.81 4.05 -28.36
N VAL A 144 -7.97 3.51 -27.97
CA VAL A 144 -8.18 3.02 -26.59
C VAL A 144 -7.26 1.84 -26.28
N LEU A 145 -7.17 0.85 -27.17
CA LEU A 145 -6.35 -0.35 -26.98
C LEU A 145 -4.84 -0.02 -26.91
N ASP A 146 -4.39 0.94 -27.69
CA ASP A 146 -2.98 1.31 -27.73
C ASP A 146 -2.55 2.21 -26.55
N THR A 147 -3.50 2.96 -25.97
CA THR A 147 -3.14 4.06 -25.07
C THR A 147 -3.72 3.98 -23.67
N VAL A 148 -4.61 3.04 -23.36
CA VAL A 148 -5.18 2.86 -22.00
C VAL A 148 -4.75 1.51 -21.44
N TRP A 149 -3.84 1.52 -20.49
CA TRP A 149 -3.22 0.31 -19.93
C TRP A 149 -3.49 0.18 -18.44
N GLY A 150 -3.64 -1.07 -17.98
CA GLY A 150 -3.80 -1.40 -16.57
C GLY A 150 -2.92 -2.55 -16.14
N PHE A 151 -2.32 -2.43 -14.94
CA PHE A 151 -1.61 -3.52 -14.29
C PHE A 151 -2.24 -3.80 -12.94
N ASP A 152 -2.23 -5.05 -12.50
CA ASP A 152 -2.54 -5.43 -11.14
C ASP A 152 -1.86 -6.74 -10.78
N LEU A 153 -1.50 -6.92 -9.51
CA LEU A 153 -0.90 -8.15 -9.01
C LEU A 153 -1.95 -9.22 -8.66
N ASN A 154 -3.20 -8.79 -8.42
CA ASN A 154 -4.29 -9.67 -8.08
C ASN A 154 -5.01 -10.19 -9.34
N PRO A 155 -4.98 -11.51 -9.63
CA PRO A 155 -5.58 -12.07 -10.84
C PRO A 155 -7.10 -11.88 -10.90
N LEU A 156 -7.81 -11.83 -9.75
CA LEU A 156 -9.24 -11.54 -9.70
C LEU A 156 -9.53 -10.09 -10.09
N ALA A 157 -8.69 -9.16 -9.63
CA ALA A 157 -8.78 -7.76 -10.00
C ALA A 157 -8.55 -7.57 -11.50
N VAL A 158 -7.50 -8.19 -12.05
CA VAL A 158 -7.22 -8.19 -13.49
C VAL A 158 -8.41 -8.71 -14.29
N GLN A 159 -8.99 -9.84 -13.86
CA GLN A 159 -10.15 -10.41 -14.55
C GLN A 159 -11.37 -9.49 -14.48
N ALA A 160 -11.66 -8.89 -13.33
CA ALA A 160 -12.73 -7.90 -13.18
C ALA A 160 -12.50 -6.68 -14.07
N SER A 161 -11.26 -6.17 -14.09
CA SER A 161 -10.86 -5.04 -14.93
C SER A 161 -11.01 -5.34 -16.43
N ARG A 162 -10.62 -6.55 -16.89
CA ARG A 162 -10.81 -6.99 -18.29
C ARG A 162 -12.28 -7.06 -18.68
N VAL A 163 -13.14 -7.58 -17.80
CA VAL A 163 -14.59 -7.60 -18.04
C VAL A 163 -15.13 -6.18 -18.17
N ASN A 164 -14.82 -5.31 -17.21
CA ASN A 164 -15.24 -3.92 -17.25
C ASN A 164 -14.72 -3.17 -18.48
N PHE A 165 -13.45 -3.37 -18.84
CA PHE A 165 -12.85 -2.79 -20.04
C PHE A 165 -13.59 -3.25 -21.30
N LEU A 166 -13.87 -4.55 -21.42
CA LEU A 166 -14.61 -5.12 -22.57
C LEU A 166 -16.02 -4.54 -22.64
N ILE A 167 -16.74 -4.41 -21.52
CA ILE A 167 -18.05 -3.76 -21.47
C ILE A 167 -17.96 -2.33 -22.00
N ALA A 168 -16.94 -1.57 -21.56
CA ALA A 168 -16.76 -0.18 -21.96
C ALA A 168 -16.49 -0.01 -23.47
N ILE A 169 -15.89 -1.00 -24.13
CA ILE A 169 -15.58 -0.95 -25.58
C ILE A 169 -16.53 -1.80 -26.44
N ALA A 170 -17.46 -2.56 -25.86
CA ALA A 170 -18.29 -3.54 -26.56
C ALA A 170 -18.99 -2.96 -27.80
N GLY A 171 -19.57 -1.77 -27.71
CA GLY A 171 -20.20 -1.08 -28.83
C GLY A 171 -19.23 -0.70 -29.98
N LEU A 172 -17.94 -0.49 -29.64
CA LEU A 172 -16.89 -0.22 -30.64
C LEU A 172 -16.42 -1.51 -31.32
N VAL A 173 -16.24 -2.59 -30.55
CA VAL A 173 -15.80 -3.90 -31.05
C VAL A 173 -16.76 -4.44 -32.11
N GLY A 174 -18.07 -4.40 -31.84
CA GLY A 174 -19.10 -4.88 -32.78
C GLY A 174 -19.11 -4.12 -34.12
N LEU A 175 -18.73 -2.85 -34.11
CA LEU A 175 -18.71 -2.01 -35.32
C LEU A 175 -17.36 -2.07 -36.06
N ALA A 176 -16.24 -2.20 -35.32
CA ALA A 176 -14.89 -2.16 -35.88
C ALA A 176 -14.47 -3.46 -36.59
N LYS A 177 -14.98 -4.61 -36.15
CA LYS A 177 -14.66 -5.95 -36.69
C LYS A 177 -13.15 -6.26 -36.74
N MET A 178 -12.38 -5.75 -35.79
CA MET A 178 -10.95 -5.96 -35.68
C MET A 178 -10.62 -6.91 -34.52
N GLU A 179 -9.41 -7.44 -34.53
CA GLU A 179 -8.89 -8.23 -33.38
C GLU A 179 -8.69 -7.34 -32.17
N VAL A 180 -9.12 -7.82 -31.01
CA VAL A 180 -9.06 -7.09 -29.74
C VAL A 180 -8.22 -7.88 -28.75
N GLU A 181 -7.16 -7.27 -28.27
CA GLU A 181 -6.39 -7.74 -27.15
C GLU A 181 -6.39 -6.68 -26.06
N LEU A 182 -6.85 -7.08 -24.85
CA LEU A 182 -7.07 -6.12 -23.77
C LEU A 182 -5.73 -5.74 -23.10
N PRO A 183 -5.41 -4.44 -22.99
CA PRO A 183 -4.16 -3.96 -22.38
C PRO A 183 -4.23 -3.92 -20.84
N VAL A 184 -4.77 -4.99 -20.23
CA VAL A 184 -4.85 -5.16 -18.77
C VAL A 184 -4.08 -6.42 -18.40
N LEU A 185 -2.97 -6.24 -17.66
CA LEU A 185 -1.99 -7.29 -17.42
C LEU A 185 -1.90 -7.66 -15.94
N LEU A 186 -1.66 -8.95 -15.68
CA LEU A 186 -1.25 -9.43 -14.37
C LEU A 186 0.23 -9.10 -14.20
N ALA A 187 0.54 -8.05 -13.46
CA ALA A 187 1.92 -7.56 -13.30
C ALA A 187 2.14 -6.93 -11.92
N ASP A 188 3.39 -6.98 -11.46
CA ASP A 188 3.84 -6.33 -10.23
C ASP A 188 4.44 -4.97 -10.55
N ALA A 189 3.77 -3.90 -10.18
CA ALA A 189 4.24 -2.53 -10.44
C ALA A 189 5.44 -2.12 -9.57
N VAL A 190 5.75 -2.89 -8.54
CA VAL A 190 6.94 -2.70 -7.70
C VAL A 190 8.12 -3.47 -8.26
N TYR A 191 7.94 -4.76 -8.50
CA TYR A 191 8.97 -5.65 -8.99
C TYR A 191 8.67 -6.06 -10.44
N SER A 192 9.14 -5.26 -11.37
CA SER A 192 9.04 -5.54 -12.80
C SER A 192 10.45 -5.68 -13.40
N PRO A 193 10.67 -6.56 -14.37
CA PRO A 193 11.94 -6.66 -15.10
C PRO A 193 12.21 -5.43 -15.99
N ALA A 194 11.47 -4.37 -15.85
CA ALA A 194 11.47 -3.17 -16.69
C ALA A 194 12.69 -2.26 -16.53
N HIS A 195 13.87 -2.77 -16.24
CA HIS A 195 15.06 -2.00 -16.54
C HIS A 195 15.39 -2.21 -18.01
N SER A 196 15.48 -1.09 -18.76
CA SER A 196 16.28 -1.11 -19.97
C SER A 196 17.60 -1.76 -19.60
N PRO A 197 18.07 -2.80 -20.33
CA PRO A 197 19.41 -3.25 -20.13
C PRO A 197 20.30 -2.02 -20.27
N GLN A 198 21.22 -1.82 -19.34
CA GLN A 198 22.34 -0.93 -19.60
C GLN A 198 22.92 -1.39 -20.93
N ASP A 199 23.35 -0.49 -21.78
CA ASP A 199 23.64 -0.66 -23.21
C ASP A 199 24.39 -1.94 -23.65
N ASP A 200 24.92 -2.73 -22.73
CA ASP A 200 25.68 -3.96 -22.94
C ASP A 200 24.97 -5.27 -22.46
N GLU A 201 23.76 -5.24 -21.90
CA GLU A 201 23.08 -6.48 -21.48
C GLU A 201 22.08 -6.98 -22.53
N ASP A 202 22.48 -7.99 -23.27
CA ASP A 202 21.63 -8.67 -24.29
C ASP A 202 20.48 -9.47 -23.69
N PHE A 203 20.41 -9.64 -22.37
CA PHE A 203 19.45 -10.47 -21.68
C PHE A 203 18.72 -9.76 -20.54
N VAL A 204 17.45 -10.11 -20.36
CA VAL A 204 16.58 -9.66 -19.25
C VAL A 204 16.30 -10.83 -18.34
N GLU A 205 16.50 -10.62 -17.05
CA GLU A 205 16.23 -11.63 -16.04
C GLU A 205 15.00 -11.25 -15.20
N TYR A 206 14.14 -12.23 -14.93
CA TYR A 206 13.04 -12.11 -14.00
C TYR A 206 13.03 -13.31 -13.04
N ARG A 207 12.98 -13.03 -11.72
CA ARG A 207 12.92 -14.06 -10.69
C ARG A 207 11.55 -14.07 -10.02
N ILE A 208 10.89 -15.22 -10.06
CA ILE A 208 9.67 -15.46 -9.31
C ILE A 208 10.04 -16.35 -8.13
N GLY A 209 10.14 -15.78 -6.92
CA GLY A 209 10.40 -16.53 -5.70
C GLY A 209 9.12 -17.03 -5.05
N SER A 210 9.09 -18.30 -4.65
CA SER A 210 8.11 -18.84 -3.72
C SER A 210 8.83 -19.56 -2.59
N ALA A 211 8.13 -19.82 -1.45
CA ALA A 211 8.71 -20.56 -0.33
C ALA A 211 9.24 -21.96 -0.72
N HIS A 212 8.93 -22.42 -1.91
CA HIS A 212 9.21 -23.80 -2.36
C HIS A 212 9.98 -23.87 -3.68
N SER A 213 10.13 -22.76 -4.42
CA SER A 213 10.91 -22.74 -5.67
C SER A 213 11.22 -21.29 -6.11
N ASP A 214 12.45 -21.06 -6.54
CA ASP A 214 12.85 -19.88 -7.27
C ASP A 214 12.77 -20.18 -8.76
N LEU A 215 11.83 -19.58 -9.48
CA LEU A 215 11.80 -19.59 -10.93
C LEU A 215 12.56 -18.38 -11.47
N GLN A 216 13.72 -18.61 -12.01
CA GLN A 216 14.50 -17.61 -12.73
C GLN A 216 14.24 -17.76 -14.22
N VAL A 217 13.76 -16.71 -14.85
CA VAL A 217 13.51 -16.64 -16.28
C VAL A 217 14.49 -15.66 -16.88
N VAL A 218 15.26 -16.12 -17.86
CA VAL A 218 16.21 -15.31 -18.59
C VAL A 218 15.79 -15.28 -20.06
N LEU A 219 15.61 -14.11 -20.63
CA LEU A 219 15.19 -13.92 -22.02
C LEU A 219 16.12 -12.95 -22.72
N PRO A 220 16.38 -13.17 -24.03
CA PRO A 220 17.02 -12.15 -24.85
C PRO A 220 16.17 -10.89 -24.91
N TRP A 221 16.81 -9.72 -24.71
CA TRP A 221 16.10 -8.44 -24.77
C TRP A 221 15.41 -8.21 -26.12
N ALA A 222 16.07 -8.58 -27.21
CA ALA A 222 15.51 -8.48 -28.55
C ALA A 222 14.21 -9.28 -28.74
N LEU A 223 14.09 -10.43 -28.06
CA LEU A 223 12.86 -11.24 -28.04
C LEU A 223 11.83 -10.63 -27.06
N ALA A 224 12.26 -10.23 -25.87
CA ALA A 224 11.37 -9.71 -24.82
C ALA A 224 10.65 -8.42 -25.23
N ARG A 225 11.30 -7.54 -25.99
CA ARG A 225 10.74 -6.26 -26.47
C ARG A 225 9.76 -6.40 -27.64
N ASP A 226 9.79 -7.53 -28.37
CA ASP A 226 8.85 -7.79 -29.45
C ASP A 226 7.69 -8.63 -28.96
N ARG A 227 6.56 -7.94 -28.68
CA ARG A 227 5.39 -8.54 -28.07
C ARG A 227 4.87 -9.75 -28.86
N LYS A 228 4.82 -9.66 -30.18
CA LYS A 228 4.33 -10.74 -31.02
C LYS A 228 5.27 -11.94 -31.00
N ARG A 229 6.58 -11.70 -31.18
CA ARG A 229 7.58 -12.77 -31.15
C ARG A 229 7.62 -13.46 -29.78
N LEU A 230 7.51 -12.69 -28.69
CA LEU A 230 7.48 -13.22 -27.34
C LEU A 230 6.24 -14.11 -27.12
N ASP A 231 5.07 -13.67 -27.57
CA ASP A 231 3.84 -14.44 -27.47
C ASP A 231 3.89 -15.73 -28.26
N ASP A 232 4.36 -15.68 -29.52
CA ASP A 232 4.54 -16.83 -30.37
C ASP A 232 5.58 -17.82 -29.78
N ALA A 233 6.68 -17.30 -29.18
CA ALA A 233 7.69 -18.10 -28.51
C ALA A 233 7.14 -18.82 -27.28
N PHE A 234 6.45 -18.09 -26.40
CA PHE A 234 5.89 -18.67 -25.19
C PHE A 234 4.74 -19.63 -25.48
N SER A 235 3.91 -19.35 -26.47
CA SER A 235 2.87 -20.29 -26.91
C SER A 235 3.48 -21.59 -27.42
N THR A 236 4.56 -21.51 -28.24
CA THR A 236 5.29 -22.69 -28.74
C THR A 236 5.94 -23.48 -27.60
N MET A 237 6.54 -22.78 -26.62
CA MET A 237 7.12 -23.42 -25.43
C MET A 237 6.05 -24.07 -24.55
N ALA A 238 4.89 -23.42 -24.36
CA ALA A 238 3.79 -23.95 -23.57
C ALA A 238 3.22 -25.25 -24.19
N GLU A 239 2.98 -25.26 -25.49
CA GLU A 239 2.58 -26.47 -26.23
C GLU A 239 3.59 -27.61 -26.03
N ALA A 240 4.88 -27.30 -26.09
CA ALA A 240 5.93 -28.29 -25.93
C ALA A 240 6.06 -28.80 -24.49
N VAL A 241 5.76 -27.98 -23.48
CA VAL A 241 5.73 -28.40 -22.07
C VAL A 241 4.55 -29.32 -21.81
N GLU A 242 3.38 -29.07 -22.40
CA GLU A 242 2.22 -29.97 -22.29
C GLU A 242 2.53 -31.37 -22.85
N ASP A 243 3.34 -31.42 -23.92
CA ASP A 243 3.81 -32.67 -24.56
C ASP A 243 5.09 -33.25 -23.94
N GLU A 244 5.62 -32.61 -22.89
CA GLU A 244 6.90 -32.96 -22.21
C GLU A 244 8.10 -33.09 -23.15
N HIS A 245 8.15 -32.31 -24.23
CA HIS A 245 9.26 -32.35 -25.18
C HIS A 245 10.55 -31.77 -24.57
N GLU A 246 11.70 -32.29 -25.01
CA GLU A 246 13.02 -31.74 -24.66
C GLU A 246 13.33 -30.47 -25.49
N PHE A 247 14.15 -29.57 -24.93
CA PHE A 247 14.43 -28.26 -25.53
C PHE A 247 14.90 -28.28 -27.01
N PRO A 248 15.73 -29.21 -27.48
CA PRO A 248 16.12 -29.25 -28.89
C PRO A 248 14.92 -29.33 -29.85
N THR A 249 13.85 -30.02 -29.46
CA THR A 249 12.61 -30.06 -30.24
C THR A 249 11.90 -28.71 -30.27
N VAL A 250 11.91 -28.01 -29.12
CA VAL A 250 11.34 -26.65 -28.97
C VAL A 250 12.10 -25.65 -29.81
N GLU A 251 13.43 -25.66 -29.72
CA GLU A 251 14.31 -24.78 -30.49
C GLU A 251 14.05 -24.93 -31.98
N LYS A 252 13.98 -26.18 -32.47
CA LYS A 252 13.64 -26.46 -33.86
C LYS A 252 12.28 -25.87 -34.24
N ARG A 253 11.23 -26.05 -33.41
CA ARG A 253 9.90 -25.48 -33.66
C ARG A 253 9.93 -23.95 -33.71
N LEU A 254 10.70 -23.29 -32.83
CA LEU A 254 10.85 -21.84 -32.83
C LEU A 254 11.50 -21.32 -34.13
N VAL A 255 12.52 -22.03 -34.63
CA VAL A 255 13.19 -21.72 -35.91
C VAL A 255 12.25 -22.00 -37.09
N ASP A 256 11.61 -23.18 -37.14
CA ASP A 256 10.73 -23.60 -38.25
C ASP A 256 9.51 -22.68 -38.37
N ARG A 257 8.99 -22.13 -37.25
CA ARG A 257 7.91 -21.13 -37.24
C ARG A 257 8.39 -19.71 -37.53
N GLY A 258 9.69 -19.50 -37.73
CA GLY A 258 10.28 -18.18 -38.01
C GLY A 258 10.24 -17.21 -36.83
N ILE A 259 10.04 -17.71 -35.60
CA ILE A 259 10.00 -16.90 -34.38
C ILE A 259 11.40 -16.42 -34.01
N ILE A 260 12.40 -17.30 -34.18
CA ILE A 260 13.82 -16.98 -34.03
C ILE A 260 14.57 -17.44 -35.27
N SER A 261 15.65 -16.74 -35.64
CA SER A 261 16.57 -17.16 -36.69
C SER A 261 17.56 -18.22 -36.17
N LYS A 262 18.21 -18.93 -37.07
CA LYS A 262 19.28 -19.89 -36.71
C LYS A 262 20.44 -19.23 -35.96
N ALA A 263 20.76 -17.98 -36.27
CA ALA A 263 21.81 -17.22 -35.60
C ALA A 263 21.40 -16.88 -34.16
N GLU A 264 20.13 -16.47 -33.97
CA GLU A 264 19.53 -16.20 -32.66
C GLU A 264 19.41 -17.47 -31.83
N ALA A 265 19.02 -18.61 -32.40
CA ALA A 265 18.98 -19.90 -31.71
C ALA A 265 20.36 -20.25 -31.13
N LYS A 266 21.43 -20.05 -31.91
CA LYS A 266 22.80 -20.27 -31.41
C LYS A 266 23.23 -19.30 -30.33
N ALA A 267 22.80 -18.03 -30.41
CA ALA A 267 23.18 -16.99 -29.42
C ALA A 267 22.34 -17.08 -28.14
N TRP A 268 21.09 -17.50 -28.23
CA TRP A 268 20.10 -17.47 -27.13
C TRP A 268 19.78 -18.85 -26.55
N GLY A 269 20.32 -19.92 -27.13
CA GLY A 269 19.97 -21.31 -26.81
C GLY A 269 20.09 -21.64 -25.32
N ASP A 270 21.18 -21.24 -24.67
CA ASP A 270 21.42 -21.52 -23.25
C ASP A 270 20.38 -20.83 -22.35
N ALA A 271 20.06 -19.56 -22.62
CA ALA A 271 19.09 -18.79 -21.85
C ALA A 271 17.66 -19.33 -22.02
N LEU A 272 17.27 -19.63 -23.26
CA LEU A 272 15.95 -20.19 -23.59
C LEU A 272 15.81 -21.62 -23.06
N SER A 273 16.87 -22.45 -23.15
CA SER A 273 16.91 -23.79 -22.60
C SER A 273 16.78 -23.77 -21.08
N GLY A 274 17.51 -22.90 -20.40
CA GLY A 274 17.43 -22.73 -18.95
C GLY A 274 16.03 -22.32 -18.50
N THR A 275 15.41 -21.37 -19.18
CA THR A 275 14.03 -20.91 -18.92
C THR A 275 13.01 -22.03 -19.15
N TYR A 276 13.09 -22.69 -20.30
CA TYR A 276 12.19 -23.78 -20.66
C TYR A 276 12.32 -24.97 -19.70
N GLY A 277 13.54 -25.41 -19.40
CA GLY A 277 13.80 -26.54 -18.51
C GLY A 277 13.23 -26.35 -17.11
N ARG A 278 13.32 -25.15 -16.56
CA ARG A 278 12.72 -24.82 -15.26
C ARG A 278 11.19 -24.88 -15.26
N VAL A 279 10.56 -24.38 -16.33
CA VAL A 279 9.10 -24.47 -16.47
C VAL A 279 8.66 -25.93 -16.67
N LEU A 280 9.40 -26.72 -17.44
CA LEU A 280 9.15 -28.15 -17.62
C LEU A 280 9.28 -28.92 -16.29
N GLU A 281 10.28 -28.61 -15.46
CA GLU A 281 10.40 -29.21 -14.13
C GLU A 281 9.19 -28.89 -13.23
N LEU A 282 8.68 -27.67 -13.28
CA LEU A 282 7.49 -27.27 -12.52
C LEU A 282 6.24 -27.98 -13.05
N HIS A 283 6.13 -28.15 -14.36
CA HIS A 283 5.04 -28.91 -14.98
C HIS A 283 5.03 -30.37 -14.51
N LYS A 284 6.19 -31.05 -14.53
CA LYS A 284 6.36 -32.43 -14.05
C LYS A 284 6.02 -32.59 -12.56
N LYS A 285 6.09 -31.51 -11.77
CA LYS A 285 5.66 -31.48 -10.36
C LYS A 285 4.17 -31.17 -10.19
N SER A 286 3.35 -31.34 -11.23
CA SER A 286 1.91 -31.03 -11.27
C SER A 286 1.57 -29.53 -11.14
N TRP A 287 2.51 -28.68 -11.46
CA TRP A 287 2.30 -27.24 -11.56
C TRP A 287 2.09 -26.91 -13.02
N ASN A 288 0.83 -26.73 -13.43
CA ASN A 288 0.38 -26.52 -14.81
C ASN A 288 1.22 -25.48 -15.59
N GLY A 289 1.19 -25.51 -16.93
CA GLY A 289 1.92 -24.60 -17.84
C GLY A 289 1.59 -23.09 -17.75
N ILE A 290 0.99 -22.70 -16.65
CA ILE A 290 0.62 -21.33 -16.23
C ILE A 290 1.79 -20.34 -16.27
N TRP A 291 3.02 -20.83 -16.04
CA TRP A 291 4.19 -19.99 -15.82
C TRP A 291 4.56 -19.15 -17.04
N PHE A 292 4.45 -19.69 -18.26
CA PHE A 292 4.74 -18.91 -19.45
C PHE A 292 3.78 -17.74 -19.62
N ARG A 293 2.50 -17.89 -19.25
CA ARG A 293 1.52 -16.81 -19.33
C ARG A 293 1.77 -15.74 -18.26
N ILE A 294 2.10 -16.16 -17.03
CA ILE A 294 2.46 -15.23 -15.95
C ILE A 294 3.70 -14.45 -16.35
N VAL A 295 4.75 -15.15 -16.76
CA VAL A 295 6.00 -14.55 -17.19
C VAL A 295 5.80 -13.60 -18.36
N ARG A 296 4.99 -13.99 -19.35
CA ARG A 296 4.62 -13.14 -20.50
C ARG A 296 4.05 -11.79 -20.05
N ASN A 297 3.10 -11.78 -19.13
CA ASN A 297 2.47 -10.56 -18.64
C ASN A 297 3.47 -9.63 -17.96
N PHE A 298 4.41 -10.19 -17.19
CA PHE A 298 5.48 -9.40 -16.57
C PHE A 298 6.41 -8.76 -17.61
N PHE A 299 6.80 -9.50 -18.65
CA PHE A 299 7.62 -8.94 -19.72
C PHE A 299 6.85 -7.93 -20.56
N TRP A 300 5.56 -8.14 -20.79
CA TRP A 300 4.73 -7.16 -21.49
C TRP A 300 4.57 -5.87 -20.70
N SER A 301 4.47 -5.92 -19.39
CA SER A 301 4.49 -4.70 -18.57
C SER A 301 5.80 -3.96 -18.71
N ALA A 302 6.93 -4.68 -18.82
CA ALA A 302 8.25 -4.11 -19.04
C ALA A 302 8.38 -3.37 -20.38
N VAL A 303 7.79 -3.92 -21.44
CA VAL A 303 7.83 -3.35 -22.81
C VAL A 303 6.64 -2.47 -23.17
N ALA A 304 5.75 -2.20 -22.23
CA ALA A 304 4.59 -1.34 -22.43
C ALA A 304 4.97 0.10 -22.88
N GLY A 305 6.23 0.47 -22.64
CA GLY A 305 6.77 1.79 -22.96
C GLY A 305 6.35 2.85 -21.94
N GLU A 306 6.66 4.09 -22.25
CA GLU A 306 6.36 5.21 -21.35
C GLU A 306 4.96 5.79 -21.58
N PHE A 307 4.39 6.37 -20.52
CA PHE A 307 3.06 6.95 -20.48
C PHE A 307 3.10 8.44 -20.19
N ASP A 308 2.16 9.18 -20.75
CA ASP A 308 1.96 10.61 -20.49
C ASP A 308 1.39 10.84 -19.10
N VAL A 309 0.50 9.93 -18.70
CA VAL A 309 -0.21 9.97 -17.41
C VAL A 309 -0.16 8.61 -16.75
N VAL A 310 0.29 8.60 -15.51
CA VAL A 310 0.11 7.46 -14.60
C VAL A 310 -0.90 7.90 -13.55
N ILE A 311 -2.01 7.15 -13.42
CA ILE A 311 -3.11 7.51 -12.54
C ILE A 311 -3.69 6.28 -11.87
N GLY A 312 -3.98 6.35 -10.56
CA GLY A 312 -4.53 5.21 -9.84
C GLY A 312 -4.74 5.48 -8.35
N ASN A 313 -5.16 4.42 -7.67
CA ASN A 313 -5.26 4.37 -6.21
C ASN A 313 -4.42 3.16 -5.73
N PRO A 314 -3.11 3.32 -5.52
CA PRO A 314 -2.24 2.23 -5.10
C PRO A 314 -2.63 1.72 -3.69
N PRO A 315 -2.33 0.44 -3.37
CA PRO A 315 -2.70 -0.16 -2.09
C PRO A 315 -2.09 0.58 -0.90
N TRP A 316 -2.88 0.77 0.18
CA TRP A 316 -2.46 1.47 1.41
C TRP A 316 -2.09 0.45 2.49
N VAL A 317 -1.00 -0.25 2.28
CA VAL A 317 -0.49 -1.28 3.19
C VAL A 317 0.85 -0.83 3.77
N ARG A 318 0.95 -0.81 5.10
CA ARG A 318 2.22 -0.51 5.76
C ARG A 318 3.23 -1.61 5.50
N TRP A 319 4.49 -1.24 5.40
CA TRP A 319 5.61 -2.17 5.24
C TRP A 319 5.56 -3.34 6.23
N SER A 320 5.28 -3.06 7.50
CA SER A 320 5.20 -4.07 8.56
C SER A 320 4.09 -5.11 8.36
N ASN A 321 3.07 -4.80 7.56
CA ASN A 321 1.93 -5.69 7.29
C ASN A 321 2.10 -6.51 6.00
N LEU A 322 3.12 -6.23 5.20
CA LEU A 322 3.42 -7.02 4.01
C LEU A 322 3.97 -8.40 4.41
N PRO A 323 3.67 -9.47 3.65
CA PRO A 323 4.27 -10.77 3.84
C PRO A 323 5.81 -10.69 3.81
N GLU A 324 6.48 -11.44 4.69
CA GLU A 324 7.94 -11.37 4.85
C GLU A 324 8.69 -11.62 3.54
N MET A 325 8.33 -12.67 2.82
CA MET A 325 8.95 -13.00 1.53
C MET A 325 8.80 -11.88 0.50
N TYR A 326 7.65 -11.21 0.48
CA TYR A 326 7.44 -10.08 -0.45
C TYR A 326 8.29 -8.88 -0.02
N ARG A 327 8.39 -8.59 1.27
CA ARG A 327 9.27 -7.53 1.80
C ARG A 327 10.74 -7.74 1.42
N GLU A 328 11.26 -8.95 1.64
CA GLU A 328 12.64 -9.30 1.27
C GLU A 328 12.91 -9.08 -0.22
N ARG A 329 11.94 -9.43 -1.06
CA ARG A 329 12.04 -9.28 -2.52
C ARG A 329 12.07 -7.82 -2.96
N ILE A 330 11.24 -6.95 -2.39
CA ILE A 330 11.12 -5.54 -2.81
C ILE A 330 12.06 -4.60 -2.05
N LYS A 331 12.69 -5.06 -0.96
CA LYS A 331 13.57 -4.27 -0.12
C LYS A 331 14.73 -3.61 -0.89
N PRO A 332 15.46 -4.31 -1.79
CA PRO A 332 16.51 -3.70 -2.59
C PRO A 332 16.02 -2.50 -3.43
N THR A 333 14.81 -2.60 -3.99
CA THR A 333 14.20 -1.50 -4.74
C THR A 333 13.85 -0.32 -3.83
N CYS A 334 13.37 -0.56 -2.60
CA CYS A 334 13.15 0.50 -1.61
C CYS A 334 14.46 1.22 -1.23
N GLU A 335 15.54 0.46 -1.08
CA GLU A 335 16.87 0.99 -0.76
C GLU A 335 17.45 1.79 -1.91
N GLN A 336 17.26 1.34 -3.15
CA GLN A 336 17.67 2.06 -4.37
C GLN A 336 17.07 3.47 -4.44
N TYR A 337 15.80 3.62 -4.10
CA TYR A 337 15.13 4.94 -4.09
C TYR A 337 15.27 5.69 -2.76
N ALA A 338 16.03 5.17 -1.81
CA ALA A 338 16.21 5.75 -0.46
C ALA A 338 14.88 6.11 0.23
N ILE A 339 13.86 5.24 0.07
CA ILE A 339 12.50 5.52 0.56
C ILE A 339 12.41 5.35 2.08
N PHE A 340 13.27 4.53 2.69
CA PHE A 340 13.31 4.35 4.14
C PHE A 340 13.88 5.58 4.84
N SER A 341 13.34 5.90 6.03
CA SER A 341 13.87 6.97 6.84
C SER A 341 15.26 6.58 7.38
N GLU A 342 16.21 7.50 7.30
CA GLU A 342 17.56 7.32 7.86
C GLU A 342 17.58 7.29 9.39
N THR A 343 16.53 7.82 10.04
CA THR A 343 16.44 7.86 11.51
C THR A 343 15.88 6.56 12.07
N PRO A 344 16.65 5.78 12.86
CA PRO A 344 16.19 4.51 13.45
C PRO A 344 14.96 4.65 14.35
N TYR A 345 14.71 5.86 14.86
CA TYR A 345 13.64 6.15 15.82
C TYR A 345 12.25 6.25 15.18
N HIS A 346 12.16 6.54 13.89
CA HIS A 346 10.87 6.74 13.19
C HIS A 346 10.46 5.55 12.32
N GLY A 347 11.11 4.41 12.51
CA GLY A 347 10.76 3.11 11.99
C GLY A 347 10.36 3.11 10.52
N GLY A 348 11.26 2.73 9.60
CA GLY A 348 10.92 2.44 8.21
C GLY A 348 9.72 1.47 8.03
N ASN A 349 9.28 0.86 9.13
CA ASN A 349 8.15 -0.05 9.22
C ASN A 349 6.76 0.62 9.07
N GLU A 350 6.66 1.94 9.16
CA GLU A 350 5.40 2.69 9.03
C GLU A 350 5.18 3.23 7.60
N LEU A 351 6.15 3.05 6.71
CA LEU A 351 6.01 3.43 5.31
C LEU A 351 4.89 2.61 4.65
N ASP A 352 4.05 3.29 3.89
CA ASP A 352 3.01 2.69 3.07
C ASP A 352 3.58 2.33 1.69
N ILE A 353 3.22 1.14 1.14
CA ILE A 353 3.71 0.66 -0.15
C ILE A 353 3.35 1.61 -1.31
N SER A 354 2.31 2.44 -1.17
CA SER A 354 1.95 3.44 -2.17
C SER A 354 3.07 4.47 -2.41
N GLY A 355 3.86 4.77 -1.37
CA GLY A 355 5.06 5.60 -1.51
C GLY A 355 6.11 4.96 -2.42
N MET A 356 6.37 3.66 -2.24
CA MET A 356 7.30 2.92 -3.09
C MET A 356 6.80 2.84 -4.54
N LEU A 357 5.52 2.50 -4.72
CA LEU A 357 4.88 2.47 -6.04
C LEU A 357 5.02 3.80 -6.78
N THR A 358 4.94 4.94 -6.07
CA THR A 358 5.15 6.26 -6.65
C THR A 358 6.52 6.36 -7.36
N TYR A 359 7.57 5.87 -6.73
CA TYR A 359 8.93 5.93 -7.27
C TYR A 359 9.15 4.93 -8.40
N THR A 360 8.79 3.67 -8.20
CA THR A 360 9.00 2.62 -9.20
C THR A 360 8.24 2.90 -10.48
N VAL A 361 6.99 3.36 -10.35
CA VAL A 361 6.15 3.69 -11.51
C VAL A 361 6.60 4.97 -12.19
N GLY A 362 6.99 5.98 -11.41
CA GLY A 362 7.58 7.22 -11.93
C GLY A 362 8.85 6.99 -12.71
N ASP A 363 9.71 6.08 -12.25
CA ASP A 363 10.94 5.71 -12.93
C ASP A 363 10.66 4.94 -14.24
N LYS A 364 9.93 3.83 -14.13
CA LYS A 364 9.82 2.82 -15.18
C LYS A 364 8.87 3.17 -16.32
N TRP A 365 7.76 3.82 -16.01
CA TRP A 365 6.67 4.00 -16.98
C TRP A 365 6.24 5.44 -17.21
N LEU A 366 6.61 6.37 -16.34
CA LEU A 366 6.27 7.78 -16.58
C LEU A 366 7.31 8.42 -17.49
N ARG A 367 6.87 8.99 -18.63
CA ARG A 367 7.79 9.72 -19.52
C ARG A 367 8.29 11.02 -18.90
N GLN A 368 9.38 11.54 -19.40
CA GLN A 368 9.85 12.88 -19.07
C GLN A 368 8.77 13.94 -19.39
N GLY A 369 8.46 14.80 -18.42
CA GLY A 369 7.37 15.77 -18.49
C GLY A 369 5.98 15.17 -18.24
N GLY A 370 5.85 13.86 -18.04
CA GLY A 370 4.60 13.17 -17.72
C GLY A 370 4.08 13.50 -16.31
N THR A 371 2.80 13.25 -16.10
CA THR A 371 2.10 13.53 -14.84
C THR A 371 1.69 12.25 -14.13
N LEU A 372 2.02 12.14 -12.84
CA LEU A 372 1.56 11.08 -11.96
C LEU A 372 0.50 11.62 -11.01
N VAL A 373 -0.66 10.96 -10.96
CA VAL A 373 -1.77 11.32 -10.06
C VAL A 373 -2.19 10.10 -9.27
N PHE A 374 -1.91 10.10 -7.97
CA PHE A 374 -2.31 9.01 -7.10
C PHE A 374 -3.25 9.48 -6.00
N VAL A 375 -4.25 8.65 -5.72
CA VAL A 375 -5.04 8.72 -4.50
C VAL A 375 -4.27 7.96 -3.42
N ILE A 376 -3.72 8.66 -2.44
CA ILE A 376 -2.83 8.10 -1.42
C ILE A 376 -3.21 8.55 -0.01
N THR A 377 -2.46 8.05 0.98
CA THR A 377 -2.60 8.52 2.36
C THR A 377 -1.90 9.88 2.55
N GLN A 378 -2.58 10.83 3.17
CA GLN A 378 -2.05 12.17 3.48
C GLN A 378 -0.79 12.11 4.40
N THR A 379 -0.61 11.01 5.12
CA THR A 379 0.52 10.80 6.03
C THR A 379 1.88 10.89 5.35
N HIS A 380 2.00 10.61 4.05
CA HIS A 380 3.25 10.76 3.29
C HIS A 380 3.85 12.16 3.37
N PHE A 381 3.03 13.19 3.48
CA PHE A 381 3.51 14.57 3.52
C PHE A 381 3.86 15.06 4.92
N GLN A 382 3.18 14.55 5.95
CA GLN A 382 3.28 15.11 7.31
C GLN A 382 3.94 14.16 8.33
N SER A 383 4.08 12.86 8.03
CA SER A 383 4.71 11.94 8.96
C SER A 383 6.24 11.97 8.88
N PRO A 384 6.97 12.04 10.02
CA PRO A 384 8.42 11.85 10.03
C PRO A 384 8.86 10.53 9.40
N SER A 385 8.10 9.44 9.57
CA SER A 385 8.41 8.11 9.01
C SER A 385 8.42 8.06 7.48
N SER A 386 7.83 9.04 6.80
CA SER A 386 7.83 9.18 5.35
C SER A 386 8.91 10.14 4.83
N GLN A 387 10.00 10.34 5.57
CA GLN A 387 11.09 11.24 5.18
C GLN A 387 11.66 10.90 3.80
N GLY A 388 11.99 9.63 3.57
CA GLY A 388 12.54 9.18 2.28
C GLY A 388 11.57 9.42 1.11
N PHE A 389 10.26 9.24 1.34
CA PHE A 389 9.25 9.57 0.32
C PHE A 389 9.32 11.03 -0.15
N ARG A 390 9.67 11.97 0.71
CA ARG A 390 9.76 13.40 0.37
C ARG A 390 11.08 13.81 -0.25
N SER A 391 11.97 12.87 -0.59
CA SER A 391 13.19 13.16 -1.37
C SER A 391 12.86 13.58 -2.79
N PHE A 392 11.80 13.03 -3.36
CA PHE A 392 11.37 13.22 -4.74
C PHE A 392 12.47 12.96 -5.79
N LYS A 393 13.57 12.34 -5.38
CA LYS A 393 14.66 11.93 -6.29
C LYS A 393 14.40 10.50 -6.77
N ILE A 394 14.32 10.31 -8.08
CA ILE A 394 14.22 8.97 -8.69
C ILE A 394 15.63 8.37 -8.88
N ASN A 395 16.44 9.06 -9.67
CA ASN A 395 17.80 8.63 -10.03
C ASN A 395 18.64 9.85 -10.40
N ASP A 396 19.80 9.63 -10.99
CA ASP A 396 20.72 10.73 -11.36
C ASP A 396 20.28 11.50 -12.60
N THR A 397 19.24 11.04 -13.31
CA THR A 397 18.73 11.69 -14.52
C THR A 397 17.34 12.30 -14.34
N ALA A 398 16.58 11.89 -13.32
CA ALA A 398 15.20 12.31 -13.15
C ALA A 398 14.77 12.49 -11.69
N ASN A 399 13.86 13.43 -11.47
CA ASN A 399 13.15 13.69 -10.23
C ASN A 399 11.63 13.64 -10.46
N LEU A 400 10.87 13.44 -9.37
CA LEU A 400 9.45 13.71 -9.31
C LEU A 400 9.24 15.02 -8.52
N ILE A 401 8.61 16.03 -9.12
CA ILE A 401 8.30 17.26 -8.39
C ILE A 401 6.82 17.33 -8.04
N PRO A 402 6.47 17.72 -6.80
CA PRO A 402 5.08 17.93 -6.41
C PRO A 402 4.51 19.18 -7.07
N VAL A 403 3.41 19.01 -7.81
CA VAL A 403 2.72 20.09 -8.54
C VAL A 403 1.48 20.58 -7.79
N GLY A 404 0.90 19.70 -6.97
CA GLY A 404 -0.25 20.06 -6.16
C GLY A 404 -0.81 18.87 -5.39
N ILE A 405 -1.43 19.16 -4.26
CA ILE A 405 -2.07 18.16 -3.38
C ILE A 405 -3.50 18.60 -3.11
N ASP A 406 -4.45 17.69 -3.24
CA ASP A 406 -5.81 17.85 -2.73
C ASP A 406 -5.94 17.01 -1.44
N ASP A 407 -6.12 17.64 -0.30
CA ASP A 407 -6.23 17.01 1.02
C ASP A 407 -7.68 16.81 1.41
N LEU A 408 -8.13 15.57 1.40
CA LEU A 408 -9.49 15.17 1.75
C LEU A 408 -9.59 14.67 3.20
N LYS A 409 -8.62 14.96 4.08
CA LYS A 409 -8.58 14.46 5.47
C LYS A 409 -9.83 14.78 6.29
N LYS A 410 -10.55 15.86 5.95
CA LYS A 410 -11.79 16.28 6.62
C LYS A 410 -13.04 15.64 6.01
N LEU A 411 -12.87 14.88 4.92
CA LEU A 411 -13.90 14.08 4.28
C LEU A 411 -13.65 12.59 4.52
N LYS A 412 -14.67 11.80 4.32
CA LYS A 412 -14.59 10.32 4.39
C LYS A 412 -15.02 9.73 3.05
N PRO A 413 -14.14 9.80 2.02
CA PRO A 413 -14.48 9.29 0.68
C PRO A 413 -14.64 7.77 0.66
N PHE A 414 -13.95 7.05 1.56
CA PHE A 414 -14.03 5.60 1.67
C PHE A 414 -14.80 5.18 2.91
N HIS A 415 -15.72 4.22 2.74
CA HIS A 415 -16.50 3.70 3.85
C HIS A 415 -15.64 2.86 4.79
N LYS A 416 -15.74 3.08 6.12
CA LYS A 416 -15.00 2.34 7.16
C LYS A 416 -13.47 2.38 7.06
N VAL A 417 -12.90 3.35 6.38
CA VAL A 417 -11.45 3.56 6.29
C VAL A 417 -11.06 4.70 7.23
N ALA A 418 -10.09 4.44 8.10
CA ALA A 418 -9.58 5.43 9.06
C ALA A 418 -8.49 6.34 8.45
N ASN A 419 -7.88 5.92 7.35
CA ASN A 419 -6.78 6.64 6.71
C ASN A 419 -7.27 7.97 6.12
N LYS A 420 -6.45 9.01 6.28
CA LYS A 420 -6.70 10.33 5.70
C LYS A 420 -6.30 10.30 4.24
N THR A 421 -7.22 10.61 3.35
CA THR A 421 -7.05 10.56 1.90
C THR A 421 -6.49 11.86 1.35
N ALA A 422 -5.61 11.75 0.36
CA ALA A 422 -5.18 12.87 -0.48
C ALA A 422 -5.10 12.44 -1.96
N ILE A 423 -5.26 13.40 -2.88
CA ILE A 423 -4.88 13.24 -4.29
C ILE A 423 -3.57 13.97 -4.46
N MET A 424 -2.54 13.25 -4.86
CA MET A 424 -1.21 13.78 -5.12
C MET A 424 -1.00 13.91 -6.63
N ARG A 425 -0.48 15.05 -7.05
CA ARG A 425 -0.03 15.27 -8.42
C ARG A 425 1.46 15.58 -8.44
N LEU A 426 2.22 14.72 -9.12
CA LEU A 426 3.66 14.88 -9.36
C LEU A 426 3.94 15.00 -10.86
N GLN A 427 5.06 15.60 -11.22
CA GLN A 427 5.56 15.63 -12.58
C GLN A 427 6.98 15.07 -12.62
N LYS A 428 7.28 14.22 -13.60
CA LYS A 428 8.65 13.75 -13.86
C LYS A 428 9.44 14.82 -14.61
N VAL A 429 10.57 15.20 -14.03
CA VAL A 429 11.44 16.26 -14.57
C VAL A 429 12.90 15.81 -14.58
N GLY A 430 13.77 16.54 -15.26
CA GLY A 430 15.21 16.27 -15.24
C GLY A 430 15.80 16.47 -13.83
N ALA A 431 16.90 15.75 -13.53
CA ALA A 431 17.53 15.73 -12.21
C ALA A 431 17.99 17.12 -11.70
N HIS A 432 18.22 18.08 -12.62
CA HIS A 432 18.57 19.46 -12.26
C HIS A 432 17.42 20.27 -11.70
N GLN A 433 16.17 19.82 -11.90
CA GLN A 433 14.98 20.48 -11.38
C GLN A 433 14.60 19.91 -10.02
N GLN A 434 14.48 20.77 -9.03
CA GLN A 434 14.13 20.40 -7.66
C GLN A 434 12.70 20.84 -7.32
N PRO A 435 12.05 20.21 -6.31
CA PRO A 435 10.77 20.66 -5.80
C PRO A 435 10.77 22.14 -5.48
N GLN A 436 9.76 22.86 -5.95
CA GLN A 436 9.58 24.26 -5.66
C GLN A 436 8.56 24.42 -4.52
N TYR A 437 8.94 25.18 -3.50
CA TYR A 437 8.07 25.45 -2.35
C TYR A 437 7.71 26.94 -2.29
N PRO A 438 6.51 27.28 -1.81
CA PRO A 438 5.46 26.38 -1.32
C PRO A 438 4.73 25.62 -2.45
N VAL A 439 4.35 24.36 -2.18
CA VAL A 439 3.51 23.56 -3.08
C VAL A 439 2.04 23.96 -2.89
N PRO A 440 1.27 24.15 -3.97
CA PRO A 440 -0.18 24.35 -3.90
C PRO A 440 -0.87 23.17 -3.16
N TYR A 441 -1.70 23.50 -2.17
CA TYR A 441 -2.34 22.53 -1.30
C TYR A 441 -3.81 22.89 -1.09
N THR A 442 -4.71 22.13 -1.70
CA THR A 442 -6.15 22.37 -1.62
C THR A 442 -6.75 21.52 -0.50
N VAL A 443 -7.26 22.17 0.54
CA VAL A 443 -7.94 21.48 1.64
C VAL A 443 -9.43 21.40 1.34
N TRP A 444 -9.96 20.17 1.31
CA TRP A 444 -11.37 19.91 1.09
C TRP A 444 -12.10 19.82 2.43
N GLU A 445 -13.09 20.66 2.63
CA GLU A 445 -13.91 20.69 3.84
C GLU A 445 -15.37 20.48 3.46
N LYS A 446 -16.13 19.86 4.35
CA LYS A 446 -17.58 19.79 4.18
C LYS A 446 -18.20 21.16 4.40
N SER A 447 -19.13 21.56 3.57
CA SER A 447 -19.94 22.77 3.80
C SER A 447 -20.77 22.65 5.07
N VAL A 448 -21.13 23.77 5.65
CA VAL A 448 -21.95 23.83 6.88
C VAL A 448 -23.24 23.01 6.68
N GLY A 449 -23.57 22.18 7.65
CA GLY A 449 -24.75 21.31 7.60
C GLY A 449 -24.62 20.03 6.76
N GLN A 450 -23.50 19.85 6.05
CA GLN A 450 -23.25 18.63 5.25
C GLN A 450 -22.52 17.54 6.03
N SER A 451 -22.69 16.26 5.59
CA SER A 451 -21.95 15.12 6.13
C SER A 451 -20.52 15.09 5.53
N ALA A 452 -19.56 14.69 6.36
CA ALA A 452 -18.19 14.38 5.87
C ALA A 452 -18.15 13.07 5.06
N SER A 453 -19.09 12.14 5.30
CA SER A 453 -19.21 10.89 4.54
C SER A 453 -19.96 11.16 3.24
N ILE A 454 -19.33 10.79 2.13
CA ILE A 454 -19.89 10.95 0.78
C ILE A 454 -20.14 9.56 0.22
N PRO A 455 -21.41 9.22 -0.13
CA PRO A 455 -21.70 7.93 -0.76
C PRO A 455 -20.89 7.72 -2.04
N GLU A 456 -20.44 6.50 -2.29
CA GLU A 456 -19.61 6.15 -3.44
C GLU A 456 -20.26 6.46 -4.78
N THR A 457 -21.60 6.35 -4.84
CA THR A 457 -22.41 6.59 -6.05
C THR A 457 -22.76 8.06 -6.29
N THR A 458 -22.31 8.98 -5.43
CA THR A 458 -22.59 10.41 -5.58
C THR A 458 -21.90 10.94 -6.85
N LEU A 459 -22.61 11.75 -7.64
CA LEU A 459 -22.00 12.39 -8.79
C LEU A 459 -21.04 13.51 -8.37
N LYS A 460 -19.94 13.70 -9.10
CA LYS A 460 -18.96 14.77 -8.84
C LYS A 460 -19.63 16.16 -8.70
N ALA A 461 -20.57 16.50 -9.57
CA ALA A 461 -21.28 17.78 -9.49
C ALA A 461 -22.01 17.98 -8.15
N ASP A 462 -22.55 16.92 -7.57
CA ASP A 462 -23.22 16.98 -6.28
C ASP A 462 -22.25 16.96 -5.10
N VAL A 463 -21.10 16.30 -5.24
CA VAL A 463 -19.99 16.43 -4.28
C VAL A 463 -19.52 17.87 -4.20
N MET A 464 -19.29 18.51 -5.35
CA MET A 464 -18.81 19.91 -5.40
C MET A 464 -19.77 20.92 -4.76
N LYS A 465 -21.08 20.62 -4.69
CA LYS A 465 -22.08 21.44 -3.95
C LYS A 465 -22.00 21.26 -2.43
N ARG A 466 -21.37 20.18 -1.94
CA ARG A 466 -21.31 19.81 -0.52
C ARG A 466 -19.99 20.14 0.15
N VAL A 467 -19.02 20.63 -0.62
CA VAL A 467 -17.65 20.86 -0.15
C VAL A 467 -17.21 22.28 -0.41
N GLU A 468 -16.33 22.76 0.44
CA GLU A 468 -15.59 24.02 0.27
C GLU A 468 -14.12 23.67 -0.01
N LEU A 469 -13.54 24.30 -1.00
CA LEU A 469 -12.14 24.15 -1.37
C LEU A 469 -11.34 25.35 -0.85
N LYS A 470 -10.41 25.10 0.08
CA LYS A 470 -9.54 26.14 0.63
C LYS A 470 -8.15 26.03 0.01
N ASN A 471 -7.73 27.07 -0.67
CA ASN A 471 -6.40 27.16 -1.28
C ASN A 471 -5.36 27.48 -0.22
N TRP A 472 -4.65 26.47 0.22
CA TRP A 472 -3.55 26.51 1.16
C TRP A 472 -2.25 26.24 0.42
N GLU A 473 -1.16 26.26 1.17
CA GLU A 473 0.18 26.00 0.68
C GLU A 473 0.90 25.05 1.64
N ALA A 474 1.86 24.29 1.12
CA ALA A 474 2.67 23.37 1.91
C ALA A 474 4.16 23.62 1.70
N THR A 475 4.95 23.56 2.80
CA THR A 475 6.41 23.68 2.76
C THR A 475 7.04 22.77 3.82
N PRO A 476 8.25 22.22 3.59
CA PRO A 476 9.01 21.52 4.62
C PRO A 476 9.26 22.42 5.84
N VAL A 477 9.02 21.90 7.04
CA VAL A 477 9.18 22.66 8.30
C VAL A 477 10.62 23.10 8.50
N ASP A 478 11.57 22.16 8.34
CA ASP A 478 13.00 22.36 8.56
C ASP A 478 13.81 22.29 7.25
N GLY A 479 13.16 22.51 6.10
CA GLY A 479 13.80 22.32 4.79
C GLY A 479 13.99 20.85 4.42
N GLY A 480 14.54 20.60 3.21
CA GLY A 480 14.83 19.24 2.71
C GLY A 480 13.63 18.31 2.74
N ASN A 481 13.82 17.10 3.27
CA ASN A 481 12.82 16.03 3.33
C ASN A 481 11.99 16.03 4.63
N SER A 482 12.02 17.12 5.41
CA SER A 482 11.26 17.23 6.64
C SER A 482 9.76 17.17 6.41
N PRO A 483 8.94 16.89 7.44
CA PRO A 483 7.48 16.94 7.34
C PRO A 483 7.00 18.30 6.84
N TRP A 484 5.91 18.29 6.07
CA TRP A 484 5.35 19.52 5.53
C TRP A 484 4.43 20.20 6.55
N ALA A 485 4.63 21.50 6.74
CA ALA A 485 3.61 22.38 7.30
C ALA A 485 2.62 22.77 6.19
N VAL A 486 1.34 22.74 6.53
CA VAL A 486 0.24 23.10 5.62
C VAL A 486 -0.52 24.26 6.23
N LEU A 487 -0.45 25.43 5.58
CA LEU A 487 -0.97 26.69 6.09
C LEU A 487 -1.77 27.46 5.03
N PRO A 488 -2.69 28.32 5.45
CA PRO A 488 -3.28 29.28 4.54
C PRO A 488 -2.22 30.08 3.79
N LYS A 489 -2.50 30.43 2.54
CA LYS A 489 -1.56 31.15 1.68
C LYS A 489 -0.95 32.37 2.35
N GLY A 490 0.38 32.49 2.28
CA GLY A 490 1.13 33.61 2.82
C GLY A 490 1.38 33.60 4.34
N ARG A 491 1.02 32.50 5.07
CA ARG A 491 1.17 32.43 6.54
C ARG A 491 2.44 31.73 7.03
N PHE A 492 3.37 31.41 6.14
CA PHE A 492 4.62 30.74 6.57
C PHE A 492 5.54 31.60 7.43
N ALA A 493 5.50 32.93 7.25
CA ALA A 493 6.26 33.84 8.10
C ALA A 493 5.82 33.76 9.57
N ASP A 494 4.52 33.55 9.83
CA ASP A 494 4.00 33.40 11.18
C ASP A 494 4.49 32.09 11.81
N MET A 495 4.59 31.01 11.04
CA MET A 495 5.16 29.75 11.49
C MET A 495 6.65 29.88 11.81
N ALA A 496 7.41 30.54 10.93
CA ALA A 496 8.85 30.74 11.15
C ALA A 496 9.13 31.53 12.44
N ALA A 497 8.23 32.44 12.83
CA ALA A 497 8.37 33.21 14.08
C ALA A 497 8.22 32.36 15.35
N ILE A 498 7.55 31.18 15.26
CA ILE A 498 7.36 30.28 16.41
C ILE A 498 8.16 28.97 16.26
N GLN A 499 8.91 28.80 15.18
CA GLN A 499 9.75 27.64 14.92
C GLN A 499 11.09 27.78 15.66
N GLY A 500 11.62 26.68 16.15
CA GLY A 500 12.93 26.61 16.80
C GLY A 500 12.90 25.78 18.07
N THR A 501 14.02 25.79 18.78
CA THR A 501 14.18 25.18 20.10
C THR A 501 13.98 26.24 21.19
N SER A 502 13.31 25.86 22.26
CA SER A 502 13.19 26.71 23.46
C SER A 502 14.41 26.56 24.37
N ASP A 503 14.97 27.66 24.84
CA ASP A 503 16.09 27.66 25.74
C ASP A 503 15.68 27.35 27.21
N TRP A 504 14.41 27.49 27.53
CA TRP A 504 13.87 27.38 28.88
C TRP A 504 12.91 26.20 29.09
N ILE A 505 12.40 25.56 28.04
CA ILE A 505 11.50 24.42 28.12
C ILE A 505 11.90 23.31 27.13
N ALA A 506 11.89 22.07 27.61
CA ALA A 506 12.13 20.90 26.77
C ALA A 506 10.98 19.89 26.96
N GLY A 507 10.34 19.53 25.86
CA GLY A 507 9.34 18.45 25.84
C GLY A 507 9.99 17.10 26.13
N ARG A 508 9.39 16.32 27.04
CA ARG A 508 9.82 14.97 27.39
C ARG A 508 8.66 14.00 27.26
N LYS A 509 8.95 12.81 26.77
CA LYS A 509 7.97 11.73 26.77
C LYS A 509 7.72 11.22 28.18
N GLY A 510 6.47 10.98 28.53
CA GLY A 510 6.10 10.35 29.79
C GLY A 510 6.60 8.91 29.92
N ILE A 511 6.51 8.38 31.13
CA ILE A 511 6.98 7.03 31.49
C ILE A 511 6.40 5.99 30.50
N THR A 512 7.26 5.08 30.07
CA THR A 512 6.86 3.97 29.19
C THR A 512 7.18 2.64 29.86
N ALA A 513 6.14 1.86 30.13
CA ALA A 513 6.24 0.58 30.86
C ALA A 513 6.07 -0.66 29.94
N ASP A 514 5.46 -0.50 28.75
CA ASP A 514 5.11 -1.54 27.76
C ASP A 514 4.13 -2.61 28.28
N LEU A 515 4.12 -2.91 29.56
CA LEU A 515 3.22 -3.86 30.20
C LEU A 515 2.40 -3.15 31.30
N ASN A 516 1.57 -2.21 30.88
CA ASN A 516 0.84 -1.32 31.77
C ASN A 516 0.04 -2.06 32.86
N GLY A 517 -0.51 -3.23 32.57
CA GLY A 517 -1.28 -4.02 33.53
C GLY A 517 -0.51 -4.43 34.79
N VAL A 518 0.82 -4.50 34.69
CA VAL A 518 1.70 -4.81 35.84
C VAL A 518 2.12 -3.55 36.58
N TYR A 519 2.47 -2.48 35.87
CA TYR A 519 3.04 -1.28 36.49
C TYR A 519 1.98 -0.28 36.97
N MET A 520 0.84 -0.20 36.26
CA MET A 520 -0.26 0.68 36.62
C MET A 520 -1.23 -0.08 37.52
N VAL A 521 -1.24 0.25 38.77
CA VAL A 521 -1.98 -0.47 39.83
C VAL A 521 -2.97 0.43 40.53
N ARG A 522 -3.94 -0.16 41.21
CA ARG A 522 -4.87 0.54 42.07
C ARG A 522 -4.57 0.17 43.52
N ILE A 523 -4.47 1.17 44.43
CA ILE A 523 -4.39 0.94 45.84
C ILE A 523 -5.79 0.57 46.33
N VAL A 524 -5.89 -0.53 47.08
CA VAL A 524 -7.16 -1.07 47.59
C VAL A 524 -7.17 -1.19 49.13
N ASP A 525 -6.02 -1.24 49.77
CA ASP A 525 -5.89 -1.32 51.22
C ASP A 525 -4.53 -0.82 51.71
N THR A 526 -4.39 -0.47 52.99
CA THR A 526 -3.15 -0.02 53.61
C THR A 526 -2.99 -0.69 54.95
N ASN A 527 -1.82 -1.29 55.19
CA ASN A 527 -1.44 -1.84 56.50
C ASN A 527 -0.38 -0.94 57.13
N GLU A 528 -0.81 -0.05 58.01
CA GLU A 528 0.08 0.91 58.68
C GLU A 528 1.05 0.22 59.63
N ALA A 529 0.69 -0.92 60.25
CA ALA A 529 1.54 -1.63 61.19
C ALA A 529 2.79 -2.20 60.52
N ASP A 530 2.67 -2.68 59.29
CA ASP A 530 3.78 -3.26 58.51
C ASP A 530 4.36 -2.28 57.49
N GLY A 531 3.77 -1.09 57.34
CA GLY A 531 4.19 -0.07 56.36
C GLY A 531 3.97 -0.52 54.91
N LEU A 532 2.98 -1.36 54.66
CA LEU A 532 2.69 -1.93 53.34
C LEU A 532 1.37 -1.43 52.74
N VAL A 533 1.29 -1.39 51.43
CA VAL A 533 0.09 -1.03 50.66
C VAL A 533 -0.34 -2.22 49.84
N GLN A 534 -1.64 -2.53 49.82
CA GLN A 534 -2.18 -3.55 48.96
C GLN A 534 -2.55 -2.95 47.60
N VAL A 535 -1.90 -3.44 46.58
CA VAL A 535 -2.16 -3.02 45.19
C VAL A 535 -2.89 -4.10 44.43
N GLU A 536 -3.77 -3.66 43.56
CA GLU A 536 -4.56 -4.51 42.62
C GLU A 536 -4.07 -4.27 41.21
N THR A 537 -3.74 -5.35 40.48
CA THR A 537 -3.33 -5.31 39.08
C THR A 537 -4.47 -4.90 38.16
N ARG A 538 -4.12 -4.29 37.02
CA ARG A 538 -5.10 -3.86 36.00
C ARG A 538 -4.89 -4.59 34.68
N PRO A 539 -5.36 -5.83 34.52
CA PRO A 539 -5.06 -6.71 33.40
C PRO A 539 -5.28 -6.13 32.01
N THR A 540 -6.27 -5.24 31.88
CA THR A 540 -6.67 -4.62 30.60
C THR A 540 -6.15 -3.17 30.44
N ALA A 541 -5.26 -2.70 31.30
CA ALA A 541 -4.74 -1.32 31.22
C ALA A 541 -3.82 -1.06 30.03
N GLY A 542 -3.36 -2.11 29.34
CA GLY A 542 -2.50 -2.04 28.13
C GLY A 542 -2.99 -2.97 27.04
N LYS A 543 -2.23 -3.04 25.95
CA LYS A 543 -2.54 -3.92 24.79
C LYS A 543 -2.45 -5.41 25.14
N ILE A 544 -1.62 -5.78 26.10
CA ILE A 544 -1.40 -7.17 26.52
C ILE A 544 -2.20 -7.41 27.80
N ASN A 545 -3.08 -8.40 27.75
CA ASN A 545 -3.78 -8.87 28.94
C ASN A 545 -2.84 -9.73 29.77
N ILE A 546 -2.65 -9.38 31.05
CA ILE A 546 -1.73 -10.08 31.98
C ILE A 546 -2.40 -11.21 32.78
N GLY A 547 -3.60 -11.61 32.44
CA GLY A 547 -4.37 -12.64 33.14
C GLY A 547 -5.40 -12.05 34.11
N PRO A 548 -5.83 -12.78 35.15
CA PRO A 548 -6.82 -12.31 36.10
C PRO A 548 -6.27 -11.18 36.98
N THR A 549 -7.17 -10.35 37.49
CA THR A 549 -6.87 -9.36 38.51
C THR A 549 -6.33 -10.05 39.77
N LYS A 550 -5.22 -9.56 40.29
CA LYS A 550 -4.56 -10.09 41.50
C LYS A 550 -4.20 -8.96 42.45
N ARG A 551 -4.14 -9.26 43.74
CA ARG A 551 -3.76 -8.35 44.81
C ARG A 551 -2.45 -8.76 45.41
N PHE A 552 -1.61 -7.76 45.72
CA PHE A 552 -0.32 -7.96 46.33
C PHE A 552 -0.05 -6.85 47.36
N TRP A 553 0.61 -7.21 48.44
CA TRP A 553 1.20 -6.22 49.36
C TRP A 553 2.54 -5.80 48.79
N VAL A 554 2.81 -4.49 48.78
CA VAL A 554 4.08 -3.90 48.30
C VAL A 554 4.50 -2.76 49.22
N GLU A 555 5.75 -2.42 49.19
CA GLU A 555 6.30 -1.23 49.83
C GLU A 555 5.83 0.02 49.05
N PRO A 556 5.50 1.14 49.74
CA PRO A 556 5.01 2.36 49.06
C PRO A 556 6.12 3.14 48.33
N ASP A 557 7.40 2.83 48.62
CA ASP A 557 8.56 3.60 48.17
C ASP A 557 8.68 3.82 46.65
N LEU A 558 8.12 2.92 45.84
CA LEU A 558 8.17 2.99 44.40
C LEU A 558 6.80 3.28 43.76
N LEU A 559 5.80 3.63 44.56
CA LEU A 559 4.45 3.96 44.12
C LEU A 559 4.28 5.47 43.95
N TYR A 560 3.89 5.87 42.77
CA TYR A 560 3.63 7.28 42.42
C TYR A 560 2.23 7.48 41.87
N PRO A 561 1.53 8.59 42.17
CA PRO A 561 0.27 8.92 41.52
C PRO A 561 0.42 8.95 40.01
N LEU A 562 -0.55 8.44 39.28
CA LEU A 562 -0.46 8.28 37.85
C LEU A 562 -1.41 9.22 37.09
N LEU A 563 -0.84 10.01 36.18
CA LEU A 563 -1.57 10.62 35.07
C LEU A 563 -1.35 9.79 33.80
N LYS A 564 -2.41 9.19 33.23
CA LYS A 564 -2.28 8.24 32.13
C LYS A 564 -2.54 8.87 30.76
N GLY A 565 -3.28 9.96 30.67
CA GLY A 565 -3.60 10.59 29.38
C GLY A 565 -4.91 11.33 29.33
N ALA A 566 -5.53 11.36 28.16
CA ALA A 566 -6.79 12.10 27.93
C ALA A 566 -7.87 11.69 28.93
N GLY A 567 -8.43 12.66 29.64
CA GLY A 567 -9.39 12.49 30.71
C GLY A 567 -8.82 12.71 32.13
N ASP A 568 -7.50 12.61 32.31
CA ASP A 568 -6.85 12.90 33.61
C ASP A 568 -6.48 14.38 33.73
N PHE A 569 -6.55 15.13 32.65
CA PHE A 569 -6.40 16.58 32.63
C PHE A 569 -7.15 17.21 31.46
N SER A 570 -7.52 18.47 31.61
CA SER A 570 -8.02 19.35 30.58
C SER A 570 -7.22 20.66 30.60
N THR A 571 -7.61 21.67 29.83
CA THR A 571 -6.89 22.95 29.86
C THR A 571 -6.88 23.55 31.25
N CYS A 572 -5.70 23.68 31.84
CA CYS A 572 -5.42 24.22 33.19
C CYS A 572 -5.97 23.40 34.36
N GLU A 573 -6.60 22.24 34.14
CA GLU A 573 -7.15 21.40 35.21
C GLU A 573 -6.57 20.00 35.17
N VAL A 574 -6.34 19.41 36.37
CA VAL A 574 -5.84 18.05 36.55
C VAL A 574 -6.85 17.25 37.38
N HIS A 575 -7.21 16.07 36.89
CA HIS A 575 -8.16 15.15 37.54
C HIS A 575 -7.42 13.86 37.90
N ILE A 576 -6.82 13.81 39.09
CA ILE A 576 -6.06 12.64 39.55
C ILE A 576 -7.03 11.64 40.17
N ASP A 577 -7.01 10.40 39.68
CA ASP A 577 -7.64 9.27 40.40
C ASP A 577 -6.73 8.91 41.58
N GLU A 578 -7.13 9.28 42.77
CA GLU A 578 -6.38 9.10 44.00
C GLU A 578 -6.04 7.63 44.32
N GLN A 579 -6.66 6.69 43.68
CA GLN A 579 -6.40 5.26 43.84
C GLN A 579 -5.48 4.72 42.73
N LEU A 580 -5.16 5.51 41.71
CA LEU A 580 -4.37 5.05 40.55
C LEU A 580 -2.90 5.44 40.68
N TYR A 581 -2.06 4.41 40.72
CA TYR A 581 -0.62 4.57 40.92
C TYR A 581 0.18 3.83 39.85
N ILE A 582 1.44 4.25 39.71
CA ILE A 582 2.42 3.55 38.87
C ILE A 582 3.61 3.13 39.74
N ILE A 583 4.06 1.89 39.53
CA ILE A 583 5.32 1.41 40.16
C ILE A 583 6.48 1.85 39.27
N VAL A 584 7.42 2.61 39.83
CA VAL A 584 8.63 3.08 39.13
C VAL A 584 9.87 2.42 39.76
N PRO A 585 10.32 1.24 39.25
CA PRO A 585 11.41 0.46 39.90
C PRO A 585 12.77 1.15 39.87
N ASN A 586 12.96 2.08 38.94
CA ASN A 586 14.21 2.82 38.76
C ASN A 586 14.11 4.31 39.16
N ASP A 587 13.22 4.62 40.11
CA ASP A 587 13.11 5.96 40.69
C ASP A 587 14.41 6.43 41.34
N GLY A 588 14.75 7.70 41.12
CA GLY A 588 15.93 8.35 41.71
C GLY A 588 17.27 7.78 41.24
N ILE A 589 17.30 6.87 40.28
CA ILE A 589 18.47 6.19 39.77
C ILE A 589 18.68 6.55 38.29
N ASN A 590 19.91 6.87 37.93
CA ASN A 590 20.27 7.07 36.54
C ASN A 590 19.90 5.81 35.75
N GLN A 591 19.25 5.95 34.59
CA GLN A 591 18.85 4.81 33.73
C GLN A 591 20.01 3.87 33.37
N ALA A 592 21.24 4.34 33.42
CA ALA A 592 22.46 3.54 33.20
C ALA A 592 22.96 2.80 34.45
N ASP A 593 22.48 3.16 35.65
CA ASP A 593 22.93 2.54 36.90
C ASP A 593 22.01 1.39 37.35
N TYR A 594 22.12 0.28 36.63
CA TYR A 594 21.33 -0.92 36.90
C TYR A 594 21.69 -1.61 38.21
N ILE A 595 22.92 -1.46 38.69
CA ILE A 595 23.40 -2.05 39.98
C ILE A 595 22.68 -1.38 41.14
N ALA A 596 22.59 -0.04 41.14
CA ALA A 596 21.86 0.68 42.16
C ALA A 596 20.36 0.34 42.16
N ALA A 597 19.73 0.19 40.95
CA ALA A 597 18.34 -0.23 40.81
C ALA A 597 18.08 -1.63 41.39
N GLU A 598 18.96 -2.59 41.12
CA GLU A 598 18.88 -3.95 41.65
C GLU A 598 19.04 -3.98 43.17
N LYS A 599 20.01 -3.23 43.69
CA LYS A 599 20.24 -3.11 45.14
C LYS A 599 19.03 -2.51 45.86
N ARG A 600 18.44 -1.46 45.31
CA ARG A 600 17.24 -0.83 45.86
C ARG A 600 16.05 -1.79 45.86
N LEU A 601 15.75 -2.44 44.71
CA LEU A 601 14.66 -3.39 44.66
C LEU A 601 14.85 -4.59 45.57
N ALA A 602 16.09 -5.07 45.75
CA ALA A 602 16.39 -6.15 46.67
C ALA A 602 16.07 -5.81 48.15
N SER A 603 16.09 -4.53 48.53
CA SER A 603 15.68 -4.08 49.86
C SER A 603 14.16 -4.05 50.05
N LEU A 604 13.39 -3.98 48.94
CA LEU A 604 11.93 -3.92 48.92
C LEU A 604 11.35 -5.31 48.57
N LYS A 605 11.33 -6.19 49.57
CA LYS A 605 11.07 -7.65 49.39
C LYS A 605 9.70 -7.95 48.79
N HIS A 606 8.67 -7.22 49.15
CA HIS A 606 7.31 -7.41 48.70
C HIS A 606 7.15 -6.94 47.23
N THR A 607 7.69 -5.80 46.89
CA THR A 607 7.72 -5.26 45.53
C THR A 607 8.59 -6.13 44.62
N ALA A 608 9.73 -6.62 45.09
CA ALA A 608 10.55 -7.58 44.36
C ALA A 608 9.80 -8.89 44.04
N LYS A 609 9.07 -9.41 45.05
CA LYS A 609 8.21 -10.61 44.88
C LYS A 609 7.09 -10.34 43.87
N TYR A 610 6.45 -9.18 43.92
CA TYR A 610 5.42 -8.75 42.99
C TYR A 610 5.95 -8.74 41.56
N LEU A 611 7.02 -8.02 41.27
CA LEU A 611 7.61 -7.94 39.93
C LEU A 611 8.16 -9.30 39.48
N GLY A 612 8.68 -10.11 40.40
CA GLY A 612 9.14 -11.47 40.15
C GLY A 612 8.02 -12.39 39.67
N ALA A 613 6.80 -12.23 40.18
CA ALA A 613 5.64 -13.01 39.71
C ALA A 613 5.31 -12.79 38.23
N TYR A 614 5.73 -11.67 37.65
CA TYR A 614 5.53 -11.33 36.23
C TYR A 614 6.82 -11.39 35.40
N LYS A 615 7.93 -11.93 35.94
CA LYS A 615 9.24 -11.94 35.27
C LYS A 615 9.19 -12.48 33.84
N ALA A 616 8.45 -13.56 33.60
CA ALA A 616 8.33 -14.17 32.28
C ALA A 616 7.71 -13.18 31.26
N LEU A 617 6.62 -12.52 31.62
CA LEU A 617 5.96 -11.52 30.76
C LEU A 617 6.82 -10.28 30.58
N LEU A 618 7.45 -9.78 31.66
CA LEU A 618 8.30 -8.59 31.62
C LEU A 618 9.52 -8.79 30.72
N SER A 619 10.10 -10.00 30.71
CA SER A 619 11.24 -10.36 29.87
C SER A 619 10.88 -10.51 28.39
N GLN A 620 9.60 -10.69 28.06
CA GLN A 620 9.12 -10.82 26.67
C GLN A 620 8.82 -9.46 26.01
N ARG A 621 8.81 -8.36 26.73
CA ARG A 621 8.57 -7.03 26.16
C ARG A 621 9.53 -6.75 25.01
N SER A 622 9.01 -6.26 23.90
CA SER A 622 9.79 -6.01 22.67
C SER A 622 10.92 -5.01 22.91
N THR A 623 10.64 -3.93 23.62
CA THR A 623 11.64 -2.90 23.93
C THR A 623 12.74 -3.45 24.84
N TYR A 624 12.39 -4.27 25.83
CA TYR A 624 13.38 -4.93 26.69
C TYR A 624 14.30 -5.85 25.86
N ARG A 625 13.72 -6.71 25.03
CA ARG A 625 14.46 -7.68 24.21
C ARG A 625 15.39 -7.03 23.18
N LEU A 626 14.94 -5.95 22.56
CA LEU A 626 15.64 -5.33 21.43
C LEU A 626 16.64 -4.23 21.88
N ARG A 627 16.34 -3.50 22.96
CA ARG A 627 17.07 -2.28 23.32
C ARG A 627 17.63 -2.28 24.73
N GLN A 628 17.16 -3.16 25.62
CA GLN A 628 17.49 -3.11 27.06
C GLN A 628 17.93 -4.46 27.64
N LYS A 629 18.50 -5.35 26.84
CA LYS A 629 18.95 -6.69 27.34
C LYS A 629 19.90 -6.65 28.52
N ALA A 630 20.68 -5.59 28.65
CA ALA A 630 21.62 -5.38 29.77
C ALA A 630 20.93 -4.82 31.03
N ALA A 631 19.70 -4.33 30.92
CA ALA A 631 18.94 -3.81 32.05
C ALA A 631 18.23 -4.92 32.82
N PRO A 632 17.88 -4.71 34.09
CA PRO A 632 17.01 -5.60 34.82
C PRO A 632 15.66 -5.81 34.10
N TYR A 633 15.08 -7.02 34.13
CA TYR A 633 13.85 -7.39 33.44
C TYR A 633 12.63 -6.50 33.78
N TYR A 634 12.66 -5.86 34.94
CA TYR A 634 11.62 -4.96 35.44
C TYR A 634 11.84 -3.48 35.04
N SER A 635 12.91 -3.15 34.33
CA SER A 635 13.19 -1.76 33.97
C SER A 635 12.11 -1.17 33.09
N ILE A 636 11.75 0.09 33.34
CA ILE A 636 10.91 0.94 32.53
C ILE A 636 11.75 2.11 32.00
N TYR A 637 11.26 2.84 31.02
CA TYR A 637 12.05 3.86 30.36
C TYR A 637 11.29 5.19 30.21
N ASN A 638 11.99 6.23 29.76
CA ASN A 638 11.53 7.62 29.84
C ASN A 638 11.29 8.07 31.30
N VAL A 639 12.18 7.68 32.18
CA VAL A 639 12.21 8.10 33.57
C VAL A 639 13.45 8.95 33.77
N GLY A 640 13.33 10.10 34.39
CA GLY A 640 14.43 11.00 34.69
C GLY A 640 14.03 12.06 35.71
N ALA A 641 14.93 13.00 36.04
CA ALA A 641 14.67 14.06 37.02
C ALA A 641 13.36 14.84 36.70
N TYR A 642 13.05 15.01 35.43
CA TYR A 642 11.82 15.68 34.98
C TYR A 642 10.54 14.93 35.38
N THR A 643 10.61 13.61 35.57
CA THR A 643 9.47 12.78 35.99
C THR A 643 9.04 13.12 37.42
N PHE A 644 10.01 13.45 38.29
CA PHE A 644 9.82 13.71 39.70
C PHE A 644 9.94 15.21 40.06
N ALA A 645 9.94 16.08 39.03
CA ALA A 645 9.96 17.53 39.28
C ALA A 645 8.72 17.96 40.07
N PRO A 646 8.87 18.83 41.09
CA PRO A 646 7.78 19.27 41.96
C PRO A 646 6.69 20.02 41.20
N TYR A 647 7.06 20.66 40.10
CA TYR A 647 6.13 21.32 39.17
C TYR A 647 6.44 20.87 37.73
N LYS A 648 5.42 20.50 36.99
CA LYS A 648 5.59 20.12 35.59
C LYS A 648 4.35 20.52 34.79
N VAL A 649 4.57 20.89 33.53
CA VAL A 649 3.47 21.07 32.58
C VAL A 649 3.30 19.76 31.85
N VAL A 650 2.06 19.25 31.82
CA VAL A 650 1.70 18.02 31.12
C VAL A 650 0.78 18.34 29.94
N TRP A 651 0.95 17.60 28.86
CA TRP A 651 0.07 17.63 27.69
C TRP A 651 0.00 16.25 27.05
N ALA A 652 -1.07 15.99 26.30
CA ALA A 652 -1.24 14.72 25.62
C ALA A 652 -0.28 14.58 24.41
N GLU A 653 0.39 13.43 24.31
CA GLU A 653 1.26 13.09 23.16
C GLU A 653 0.48 13.06 21.84
N GLN A 654 -0.80 12.65 21.89
CA GLN A 654 -1.70 12.58 20.75
C GLN A 654 -3.06 13.16 21.16
N SER A 655 -3.42 14.28 20.57
CA SER A 655 -4.72 14.94 20.79
C SER A 655 -5.19 15.66 19.53
N SER A 656 -6.49 15.88 19.43
CA SER A 656 -7.08 16.73 18.39
C SER A 656 -7.02 18.22 18.71
N ALA A 657 -6.80 18.56 19.98
CA ALA A 657 -6.62 19.92 20.46
C ALA A 657 -5.42 19.94 21.42
N PHE A 658 -4.73 21.08 21.50
CA PHE A 658 -3.66 21.25 22.49
C PHE A 658 -4.28 21.60 23.83
N GLU A 659 -4.16 20.69 24.77
CA GLU A 659 -4.58 20.85 26.17
C GLU A 659 -3.37 20.66 27.05
N ALA A 660 -3.14 21.56 27.97
CA ALA A 660 -2.02 21.50 28.91
C ALA A 660 -2.47 21.91 30.30
N ALA A 661 -1.87 21.26 31.31
CA ALA A 661 -2.14 21.59 32.71
C ALA A 661 -0.85 21.59 33.51
N VAL A 662 -0.80 22.36 34.60
CA VAL A 662 0.28 22.35 35.57
C VAL A 662 -0.03 21.32 36.65
N VAL A 663 0.93 20.41 36.89
CA VAL A 663 0.88 19.45 37.98
C VAL A 663 1.85 19.87 39.04
N ALA A 664 1.36 20.02 40.26
CA ALA A 664 2.18 20.12 41.46
C ALA A 664 2.19 18.77 42.16
N SER A 665 3.36 18.23 42.48
CA SER A 665 3.53 16.93 43.14
C SER A 665 3.82 17.08 44.63
#